data_a602c8770681975fa136538a22e36dd2
#
_entry.id   a602c8770681975fa136538a22e36dd2
#
_cell.length_a   1.000
_cell.length_b   1.000
_cell.length_c   1.000
_cell.angle_alpha   90.00
_cell.angle_beta   90.00
_cell.angle_gamma   90.00
#
_symmetry.space_group_name_H-M   'P 1'
#
loop_
_entity.id
_entity.type
_entity.pdbx_description
1 polymer ?
#
loop_
_entity_poly.entity_id
_entity_poly.type
_entity_poly.pdbx_seq_one_letter_code
_entity_poly.pdbx_strand_id
1 'polypeptide(L)'
;MIDKQFKKEAFKESVKENVKFLYRKKLEEATQEQIFQAVCYTVKDVIIDNWLETQNAYKEQDPKTVYYMSMEFLMGRALGNNLINLTAYKEVKEALDELGLDLNVIEDQEPDPALGNGGLGRLAACFLDSLATLNYSAYGCGIRYRYGMFKQQIKDGYQVEVPDNWLKNGYPFELRRPEYAKEVHFGGYVDVEYDPATGSNKFVHKGYQAVKAVPFDMPIVGYNNKIVNTLRIWDAEPIVDFELDSFDKGDYKKAVEQENIARNIVEVLYPNDNHMAGKELRLKQQYFFVSASLQAAVAKYKKAHKDIMKLHEKVTFQMNDTHPTVAVAELMRILMDEEGLGWDDAWSVTTKCVAYTNHTIMAEALEKWPVELFSRLLPRVYQIIEEINRRFILDIQAKYPGNYDKIKNMAILYDGQVKMAHLAIVAGYSVNGVARLHTEILKKQELKDFYEMMPEKFNNKTNGITQRRFLLHGNQLLADWVTDHIGPEWITDLSQISKLKVYVDDEKAQQEFMNIKYQNKVRLAKYILEHNGVEVNPRSIFDVQVKRLHEYKRQLLNILHVIYLYDQIKKHPEMDFYPRTFIFGAKASAGYARAKKIIKLINSVADVVNNDASIEGKLKVVFIENYRVSNAEMIFAAADVSEQISTASKEASGTGNMKFMLNGAPTLGTMDGANVEIVEEVGQENAFIFGLSADEVINYENNGGYDPRVIYNTDDEIRQVLTELVNGTFSSDTELFRDLYNSLLNQNGGERADQYFILGDFRSYAAAQKKVEEAYRDEKGWARMAMMNTACAGKFTSDRTIQEYVDDIWHLDKVYIK
;
A
#
# COMPACT_ATOMS: atom_id res chain seq x y z
N MET A 1 -14.91 -22.96 -20.89
CA MET A 1 -16.17 -22.50 -20.25
C MET A 1 -16.44 -21.00 -20.40
N ILE A 2 -15.53 -20.26 -21.00
CA ILE A 2 -15.61 -18.82 -21.27
C ILE A 2 -16.62 -18.51 -22.42
N ASP A 3 -16.90 -19.46 -23.28
CA ASP A 3 -17.63 -19.31 -24.52
C ASP A 3 -19.12 -18.87 -24.41
N LYS A 4 -19.66 -18.75 -23.20
CA LYS A 4 -21.08 -18.39 -23.03
C LYS A 4 -21.30 -16.98 -22.47
N GLN A 5 -20.29 -16.37 -21.82
CA GLN A 5 -20.45 -15.08 -21.12
C GLN A 5 -20.20 -13.87 -22.02
N PHE A 6 -19.21 -13.93 -22.91
CA PHE A 6 -18.89 -12.83 -23.83
C PHE A 6 -19.12 -13.24 -25.29
N LYS A 7 -20.37 -13.20 -25.75
CA LYS A 7 -20.63 -13.24 -27.18
C LYS A 7 -20.37 -11.85 -27.76
N LYS A 8 -19.43 -11.76 -28.68
CA LYS A 8 -18.97 -10.49 -29.28
C LYS A 8 -20.13 -9.60 -29.76
N GLU A 9 -21.11 -10.16 -30.50
CA GLU A 9 -22.25 -9.39 -30.99
C GLU A 9 -23.17 -8.90 -29.87
N ALA A 10 -23.45 -9.72 -28.88
CA ALA A 10 -24.24 -9.33 -27.71
C ALA A 10 -23.54 -8.25 -26.90
N PHE A 11 -22.21 -8.34 -26.76
CA PHE A 11 -21.40 -7.31 -26.08
C PHE A 11 -21.46 -5.95 -26.80
N LYS A 12 -21.29 -5.94 -28.14
CA LYS A 12 -21.38 -4.72 -28.94
C LYS A 12 -22.78 -4.06 -28.84
N GLU A 13 -23.84 -4.84 -28.92
CA GLU A 13 -25.20 -4.29 -28.76
C GLU A 13 -25.42 -3.76 -27.34
N SER A 14 -24.95 -4.46 -26.29
CA SER A 14 -25.08 -4.01 -24.91
C SER A 14 -24.33 -2.69 -24.67
N VAL A 15 -23.16 -2.50 -25.26
CA VAL A 15 -22.43 -1.21 -25.18
C VAL A 15 -23.27 -0.07 -25.80
N LYS A 16 -23.84 -0.28 -26.99
CA LYS A 16 -24.71 0.73 -27.64
C LYS A 16 -25.95 1.04 -26.82
N GLU A 17 -26.60 0.00 -26.27
CA GLU A 17 -27.77 0.16 -25.41
C GLU A 17 -27.45 0.92 -24.13
N ASN A 18 -26.31 0.63 -23.50
CA ASN A 18 -25.86 1.35 -22.31
C ASN A 18 -25.55 2.83 -22.62
N VAL A 19 -24.93 3.16 -23.75
CA VAL A 19 -24.73 4.56 -24.17
C VAL A 19 -26.09 5.24 -24.35
N LYS A 20 -27.03 4.59 -25.02
CA LYS A 20 -28.38 5.13 -25.23
C LYS A 20 -29.12 5.34 -23.91
N PHE A 21 -29.09 4.34 -23.04
CA PHE A 21 -29.81 4.36 -21.77
C PHE A 21 -29.26 5.39 -20.78
N LEU A 22 -27.92 5.44 -20.63
CA LEU A 22 -27.26 6.32 -19.66
C LEU A 22 -27.22 7.79 -20.13
N TYR A 23 -27.06 8.01 -21.44
CA TYR A 23 -26.74 9.35 -21.96
C TYR A 23 -27.71 9.86 -23.04
N ARG A 24 -28.68 9.06 -23.45
CA ARG A 24 -29.63 9.41 -24.53
C ARG A 24 -28.89 9.83 -25.83
N LYS A 25 -27.84 9.07 -26.16
CA LYS A 25 -26.99 9.31 -27.34
C LYS A 25 -26.81 8.03 -28.15
N LYS A 26 -26.46 8.19 -29.44
CA LYS A 26 -25.85 7.09 -30.20
C LYS A 26 -24.38 6.98 -29.89
N LEU A 27 -23.77 5.83 -30.22
CA LEU A 27 -22.37 5.57 -29.94
C LEU A 27 -21.43 6.63 -30.54
N GLU A 28 -21.74 7.06 -31.80
CA GLU A 28 -20.94 8.03 -32.54
C GLU A 28 -21.00 9.46 -31.95
N GLU A 29 -22.00 9.72 -31.12
CA GLU A 29 -22.21 11.02 -30.45
C GLU A 29 -21.66 11.06 -29.04
N ALA A 30 -21.26 9.91 -28.50
CA ALA A 30 -20.80 9.80 -27.11
C ALA A 30 -19.34 10.23 -26.96
N THR A 31 -19.02 10.83 -25.83
CA THR A 31 -17.62 11.11 -25.45
C THR A 31 -16.88 9.84 -25.05
N GLN A 32 -15.56 9.86 -25.09
CA GLN A 32 -14.74 8.72 -24.65
C GLN A 32 -15.08 8.28 -23.21
N GLU A 33 -15.29 9.24 -22.30
CA GLU A 33 -15.70 8.97 -20.94
C GLU A 33 -17.07 8.29 -20.85
N GLN A 34 -18.04 8.73 -21.64
CA GLN A 34 -19.37 8.10 -21.70
C GLN A 34 -19.30 6.69 -22.26
N ILE A 35 -18.46 6.45 -23.25
CA ILE A 35 -18.20 5.11 -23.81
C ILE A 35 -17.55 4.22 -22.75
N PHE A 36 -16.56 4.74 -22.03
CA PHE A 36 -15.93 4.04 -20.89
C PHE A 36 -16.98 3.57 -19.87
N GLN A 37 -17.87 4.47 -19.43
CA GLN A 37 -18.94 4.12 -18.50
C GLN A 37 -19.85 3.00 -19.07
N ALA A 38 -20.24 3.11 -20.32
CA ALA A 38 -21.09 2.12 -20.98
C ALA A 38 -20.41 0.74 -21.09
N VAL A 39 -19.13 0.71 -21.44
CA VAL A 39 -18.32 -0.51 -21.46
C VAL A 39 -18.24 -1.13 -20.06
N CYS A 40 -17.97 -0.33 -19.03
CA CYS A 40 -17.91 -0.80 -17.65
C CYS A 40 -19.25 -1.39 -17.19
N TYR A 41 -20.37 -0.77 -17.49
CA TYR A 41 -21.70 -1.32 -17.16
C TYR A 41 -21.97 -2.62 -17.89
N THR A 42 -21.53 -2.76 -19.14
CA THR A 42 -21.66 -4.01 -19.91
C THR A 42 -20.85 -5.14 -19.27
N VAL A 43 -19.60 -4.87 -18.88
CA VAL A 43 -18.75 -5.86 -18.18
C VAL A 43 -19.32 -6.17 -16.79
N LYS A 44 -19.87 -5.18 -16.11
CA LYS A 44 -20.48 -5.33 -14.78
C LYS A 44 -21.63 -6.34 -14.76
N ASP A 45 -22.43 -6.43 -15.81
CA ASP A 45 -23.52 -7.43 -15.88
C ASP A 45 -22.99 -8.84 -15.68
N VAL A 46 -21.91 -9.21 -16.36
CA VAL A 46 -21.28 -10.53 -16.21
C VAL A 46 -20.69 -10.70 -14.80
N ILE A 47 -20.07 -9.66 -14.26
CA ILE A 47 -19.52 -9.68 -12.90
C ILE A 47 -20.64 -9.91 -11.89
N ILE A 48 -21.78 -9.25 -12.03
CA ILE A 48 -22.95 -9.38 -11.13
C ILE A 48 -23.47 -10.82 -11.15
N ASP A 49 -23.61 -11.45 -12.30
CA ASP A 49 -24.04 -12.84 -12.39
C ASP A 49 -23.08 -13.76 -11.61
N ASN A 50 -21.78 -13.64 -11.84
CA ASN A 50 -20.78 -14.41 -11.11
C ASN A 50 -20.79 -14.08 -9.59
N TRP A 51 -21.03 -12.83 -9.22
CA TRP A 51 -21.10 -12.39 -7.83
C TRP A 51 -22.29 -13.03 -7.09
N LEU A 52 -23.45 -13.11 -7.76
CA LEU A 52 -24.63 -13.79 -7.24
C LEU A 52 -24.37 -15.30 -7.09
N GLU A 53 -23.76 -15.94 -8.08
CA GLU A 53 -23.36 -17.36 -7.99
C GLU A 53 -22.38 -17.59 -6.83
N THR A 54 -21.42 -16.69 -6.63
CA THR A 54 -20.48 -16.73 -5.50
C THR A 54 -21.22 -16.65 -4.17
N GLN A 55 -22.15 -15.70 -4.03
CA GLN A 55 -22.91 -15.53 -2.79
C GLN A 55 -23.77 -16.77 -2.47
N ASN A 56 -24.36 -17.39 -3.49
CA ASN A 56 -25.11 -18.63 -3.33
C ASN A 56 -24.18 -19.78 -2.88
N ALA A 57 -23.03 -19.93 -3.53
CA ALA A 57 -22.04 -20.95 -3.15
C ALA A 57 -21.56 -20.77 -1.71
N TYR A 58 -21.30 -19.54 -1.27
CA TYR A 58 -20.92 -19.24 0.11
C TYR A 58 -22.03 -19.54 1.12
N LYS A 59 -23.29 -19.31 0.74
CA LYS A 59 -24.44 -19.67 1.58
C LYS A 59 -24.62 -21.18 1.70
N GLU A 60 -24.42 -21.92 0.63
CA GLU A 60 -24.57 -23.38 0.59
C GLU A 60 -23.43 -24.12 1.28
N GLN A 61 -22.18 -23.68 1.03
CA GLN A 61 -20.99 -24.37 1.53
C GLN A 61 -20.55 -23.87 2.90
N ASP A 62 -21.06 -22.72 3.36
CA ASP A 62 -20.82 -22.10 4.66
C ASP A 62 -19.32 -22.04 5.07
N PRO A 63 -18.43 -21.49 4.23
CA PRO A 63 -17.02 -21.42 4.51
C PRO A 63 -16.70 -20.41 5.60
N LYS A 64 -15.57 -20.60 6.28
CA LYS A 64 -14.97 -19.54 7.10
C LYS A 64 -14.56 -18.38 6.21
N THR A 65 -14.84 -17.14 6.62
CA THR A 65 -14.56 -15.92 5.89
C THR A 65 -13.51 -15.07 6.62
N VAL A 66 -12.51 -14.57 5.88
CA VAL A 66 -11.58 -13.56 6.37
C VAL A 66 -12.11 -12.17 6.03
N TYR A 67 -12.10 -11.30 7.03
CA TYR A 67 -12.36 -9.86 6.90
C TYR A 67 -11.02 -9.13 7.01
N TYR A 68 -10.51 -8.69 5.87
CA TYR A 68 -9.22 -7.99 5.79
C TYR A 68 -9.45 -6.50 6.02
N MET A 69 -9.10 -6.03 7.21
CA MET A 69 -9.33 -4.66 7.65
C MET A 69 -8.12 -3.79 7.36
N SER A 70 -8.29 -2.80 6.52
CA SER A 70 -7.20 -1.88 6.14
C SER A 70 -7.69 -0.45 6.03
N MET A 71 -6.85 0.48 6.47
CA MET A 71 -7.08 1.92 6.31
C MET A 71 -7.03 2.33 4.84
N GLU A 72 -6.35 1.56 4.00
CA GLU A 72 -6.16 1.86 2.58
C GLU A 72 -6.21 0.60 1.69
N PHE A 73 -6.77 0.80 0.49
CA PHE A 73 -6.78 -0.20 -0.59
C PHE A 73 -6.37 0.48 -1.89
N LEU A 74 -5.13 0.29 -2.30
CA LEU A 74 -4.59 0.89 -3.53
C LEU A 74 -4.90 0.01 -4.74
N MET A 75 -6.16 0.06 -5.19
CA MET A 75 -6.70 -0.85 -6.20
C MET A 75 -6.16 -0.62 -7.61
N GLY A 76 -5.92 0.63 -7.99
CA GLY A 76 -5.67 0.97 -9.38
C GLY A 76 -6.93 0.86 -10.26
N ARG A 77 -6.76 1.02 -11.56
CA ARG A 77 -7.84 0.90 -12.54
C ARG A 77 -8.40 -0.53 -12.58
N ALA A 78 -9.71 -0.66 -12.70
CA ALA A 78 -10.41 -1.93 -12.58
C ALA A 78 -10.79 -2.57 -13.91
N LEU A 79 -11.13 -1.80 -14.95
CA LEU A 79 -11.68 -2.35 -16.20
C LEU A 79 -10.76 -3.42 -16.81
N GLY A 80 -9.53 -3.07 -17.13
CA GLY A 80 -8.58 -3.99 -17.75
C GLY A 80 -8.26 -5.20 -16.87
N ASN A 81 -8.08 -5.00 -15.56
CA ASN A 81 -7.84 -6.08 -14.63
C ASN A 81 -9.03 -7.04 -14.51
N ASN A 82 -10.25 -6.53 -14.50
CA ASN A 82 -11.46 -7.35 -14.50
C ASN A 82 -11.59 -8.15 -15.79
N LEU A 83 -11.32 -7.54 -16.94
CA LEU A 83 -11.32 -8.25 -18.23
C LEU A 83 -10.30 -9.39 -18.29
N ILE A 84 -9.10 -9.16 -17.75
CA ILE A 84 -8.06 -10.18 -17.64
C ILE A 84 -8.52 -11.33 -16.73
N ASN A 85 -9.03 -11.03 -15.55
CA ASN A 85 -9.46 -12.06 -14.61
C ASN A 85 -10.71 -12.82 -15.07
N LEU A 86 -11.58 -12.17 -15.82
CA LEU A 86 -12.70 -12.83 -16.54
C LEU A 86 -12.23 -13.62 -17.77
N THR A 87 -10.97 -13.53 -18.15
CA THR A 87 -10.39 -14.10 -19.38
C THR A 87 -11.10 -13.65 -20.67
N ALA A 88 -11.56 -12.42 -20.68
CA ALA A 88 -12.36 -11.81 -21.74
C ALA A 88 -11.64 -10.63 -22.44
N TYR A 89 -10.40 -10.34 -22.07
CA TYR A 89 -9.70 -9.14 -22.56
C TYR A 89 -9.59 -9.10 -24.08
N LYS A 90 -9.22 -10.23 -24.70
CA LYS A 90 -9.03 -10.34 -26.15
C LYS A 90 -10.37 -10.19 -26.91
N GLU A 91 -11.38 -10.89 -26.47
CA GLU A 91 -12.72 -10.87 -27.10
C GLU A 91 -13.35 -9.47 -27.01
N VAL A 92 -13.21 -8.80 -25.87
CA VAL A 92 -13.72 -7.44 -25.68
C VAL A 92 -12.93 -6.45 -26.53
N LYS A 93 -11.60 -6.59 -26.59
CA LYS A 93 -10.75 -5.74 -27.44
C LYS A 93 -11.17 -5.86 -28.91
N GLU A 94 -11.35 -7.09 -29.42
CA GLU A 94 -11.80 -7.33 -30.79
C GLU A 94 -13.20 -6.75 -31.06
N ALA A 95 -14.13 -6.89 -30.12
CA ALA A 95 -15.46 -6.32 -30.22
C ALA A 95 -15.45 -4.79 -30.30
N LEU A 96 -14.59 -4.14 -29.51
CA LEU A 96 -14.42 -2.68 -29.51
C LEU A 96 -13.74 -2.22 -30.80
N ASP A 97 -12.71 -2.92 -31.27
CA ASP A 97 -12.04 -2.62 -32.55
C ASP A 97 -13.05 -2.65 -33.72
N GLU A 98 -13.99 -3.61 -33.73
CA GLU A 98 -15.07 -3.68 -34.73
C GLU A 98 -16.07 -2.51 -34.63
N LEU A 99 -16.19 -1.90 -33.44
CA LEU A 99 -16.98 -0.68 -33.25
C LEU A 99 -16.18 0.60 -33.58
N GLY A 100 -14.90 0.49 -33.98
CA GLY A 100 -14.01 1.59 -34.21
C GLY A 100 -13.50 2.25 -32.93
N LEU A 101 -13.47 1.52 -31.80
CA LEU A 101 -13.06 2.00 -30.51
C LEU A 101 -11.74 1.33 -30.07
N ASP A 102 -10.85 2.10 -29.47
CA ASP A 102 -9.58 1.59 -28.91
C ASP A 102 -9.74 1.34 -27.39
N LEU A 103 -9.58 0.08 -26.98
CA LEU A 103 -9.67 -0.31 -25.57
C LEU A 103 -8.66 0.45 -24.69
N ASN A 104 -7.45 0.74 -25.17
CA ASN A 104 -6.45 1.49 -24.40
C ASN A 104 -6.92 2.92 -24.12
N VAL A 105 -7.53 3.57 -25.11
CA VAL A 105 -8.11 4.93 -24.95
C VAL A 105 -9.26 4.90 -23.95
N ILE A 106 -10.06 3.83 -23.98
CA ILE A 106 -11.18 3.66 -23.04
C ILE A 106 -10.65 3.42 -21.61
N GLU A 107 -9.66 2.54 -21.42
CA GLU A 107 -9.04 2.30 -20.13
C GLU A 107 -8.41 3.59 -19.54
N ASP A 108 -7.86 4.47 -20.39
CA ASP A 108 -7.27 5.73 -19.96
C ASP A 108 -8.30 6.74 -19.42
N GLN A 109 -9.59 6.54 -19.66
CA GLN A 109 -10.65 7.36 -19.07
C GLN A 109 -10.89 7.03 -17.59
N GLU A 110 -10.50 5.84 -17.12
CA GLU A 110 -10.72 5.42 -15.73
C GLU A 110 -9.76 6.15 -14.79
N PRO A 111 -10.27 6.86 -13.77
CA PRO A 111 -9.42 7.38 -12.71
C PRO A 111 -8.95 6.24 -11.80
N ASP A 112 -7.72 6.32 -11.29
CA ASP A 112 -7.33 5.46 -10.17
C ASP A 112 -8.18 5.83 -8.95
N PRO A 113 -8.84 4.86 -8.29
CA PRO A 113 -9.53 5.15 -7.03
C PRO A 113 -8.53 5.63 -5.97
N ALA A 114 -8.78 6.80 -5.38
CA ALA A 114 -7.87 7.43 -4.42
C ALA A 114 -7.99 6.81 -3.00
N LEU A 115 -8.13 5.49 -2.93
CA LEU A 115 -8.37 4.74 -1.69
C LEU A 115 -7.10 4.23 -1.01
N GLY A 116 -5.93 4.58 -1.52
CA GLY A 116 -4.65 4.14 -0.97
C GLY A 116 -3.50 5.05 -1.33
N ASN A 117 -2.38 4.86 -0.64
CA ASN A 117 -1.19 5.70 -0.77
C ASN A 117 0.04 4.92 -1.25
N GLY A 118 0.33 3.78 -0.64
CA GLY A 118 1.61 3.09 -0.85
C GLY A 118 1.54 1.58 -0.68
N GLY A 119 2.65 1.01 -0.18
CA GLY A 119 2.85 -0.43 -0.09
C GLY A 119 1.80 -1.18 0.70
N LEU A 120 1.34 -0.63 1.83
CA LEU A 120 0.30 -1.24 2.67
C LEU A 120 -1.03 -1.39 1.92
N GLY A 121 -1.46 -0.34 1.22
CA GLY A 121 -2.71 -0.35 0.45
C GLY A 121 -2.61 -1.22 -0.79
N ARG A 122 -1.47 -1.24 -1.48
CA ARG A 122 -1.29 -2.12 -2.63
C ARG A 122 -1.21 -3.59 -2.24
N LEU A 123 -0.58 -3.89 -1.10
CA LEU A 123 -0.57 -5.24 -0.56
C LEU A 123 -2.00 -5.75 -0.28
N ALA A 124 -2.83 -4.92 0.36
CA ALA A 124 -4.24 -5.24 0.59
C ALA A 124 -4.97 -5.57 -0.71
N ALA A 125 -4.76 -4.78 -1.76
CA ALA A 125 -5.34 -5.02 -3.08
C ALA A 125 -4.85 -6.32 -3.72
N CYS A 126 -3.56 -6.62 -3.65
CA CYS A 126 -2.99 -7.89 -4.14
C CYS A 126 -3.55 -9.09 -3.37
N PHE A 127 -3.73 -8.97 -2.06
CA PHE A 127 -4.29 -10.04 -1.23
C PHE A 127 -5.75 -10.34 -1.58
N LEU A 128 -6.55 -9.31 -1.86
CA LEU A 128 -7.93 -9.52 -2.33
C LEU A 128 -7.97 -10.27 -3.68
N ASP A 129 -7.12 -9.89 -4.63
CA ASP A 129 -6.98 -10.59 -5.91
C ASP A 129 -6.61 -12.06 -5.71
N SER A 130 -5.63 -12.35 -4.86
CA SER A 130 -5.18 -13.70 -4.57
C SER A 130 -6.23 -14.53 -3.84
N LEU A 131 -6.94 -13.95 -2.86
CA LEU A 131 -8.03 -14.64 -2.15
C LEU A 131 -9.14 -15.09 -3.10
N ALA A 132 -9.56 -14.22 -4.02
CA ALA A 132 -10.56 -14.55 -5.02
C ALA A 132 -10.04 -15.61 -6.01
N THR A 133 -8.81 -15.45 -6.50
CA THR A 133 -8.20 -16.40 -7.45
C THR A 133 -7.99 -17.79 -6.84
N LEU A 134 -7.69 -17.86 -5.55
CA LEU A 134 -7.49 -19.12 -4.81
C LEU A 134 -8.78 -19.73 -4.25
N ASN A 135 -9.94 -19.21 -4.59
CA ASN A 135 -11.25 -19.71 -4.17
C ASN A 135 -11.55 -19.56 -2.65
N TYR A 136 -11.04 -18.54 -2.00
CA TYR A 136 -11.32 -18.27 -0.60
C TYR A 136 -12.36 -17.17 -0.41
N SER A 137 -13.28 -17.35 0.56
CA SER A 137 -14.25 -16.35 0.95
C SER A 137 -13.59 -15.22 1.73
N ALA A 138 -13.70 -14.00 1.23
CA ALA A 138 -13.07 -12.83 1.84
C ALA A 138 -13.87 -11.55 1.61
N TYR A 139 -13.76 -10.65 2.60
CA TYR A 139 -14.15 -9.24 2.49
C TYR A 139 -12.93 -8.36 2.70
N GLY A 140 -12.74 -7.35 1.85
CA GLY A 140 -11.95 -6.17 2.22
C GLY A 140 -12.86 -5.20 2.97
N CYS A 141 -12.35 -4.58 4.04
CA CYS A 141 -13.08 -3.62 4.86
C CYS A 141 -12.28 -2.33 5.00
N GLY A 142 -12.81 -1.22 4.51
CA GLY A 142 -12.15 0.08 4.54
C GLY A 142 -13.13 1.25 4.46
N ILE A 143 -12.61 2.41 4.12
CA ILE A 143 -13.35 3.66 3.99
C ILE A 143 -13.48 4.04 2.50
N ARG A 144 -14.68 4.50 2.12
CA ARG A 144 -14.90 5.12 0.82
C ARG A 144 -14.52 6.60 0.88
N TYR A 145 -13.23 6.87 0.74
CA TYR A 145 -12.77 8.26 0.72
C TYR A 145 -13.31 8.99 -0.51
N ARG A 146 -13.81 10.20 -0.31
CA ARG A 146 -14.33 11.03 -1.42
C ARG A 146 -13.22 11.63 -2.26
N TYR A 147 -12.13 12.04 -1.61
CA TYR A 147 -10.92 12.58 -2.25
C TYR A 147 -9.69 11.71 -2.00
N GLY A 148 -9.71 10.93 -0.91
CA GLY A 148 -8.69 9.96 -0.56
C GLY A 148 -7.30 10.54 -0.42
N MET A 149 -6.33 9.92 -1.10
CA MET A 149 -4.97 10.45 -1.21
C MET A 149 -4.94 11.59 -2.23
N PHE A 150 -4.31 12.70 -1.85
CA PHE A 150 -4.21 13.86 -2.71
C PHE A 150 -3.60 13.55 -4.09
N LYS A 151 -4.02 14.30 -5.09
CA LYS A 151 -3.33 14.39 -6.37
C LYS A 151 -2.13 15.31 -6.22
N GLN A 152 -0.95 14.85 -6.62
CA GLN A 152 0.26 15.66 -6.58
C GLN A 152 0.40 16.47 -7.85
N GLN A 153 0.63 17.78 -7.68
CA GLN A 153 1.11 18.67 -8.73
C GLN A 153 2.52 19.13 -8.36
N ILE A 154 3.35 19.35 -9.37
CA ILE A 154 4.66 19.97 -9.19
C ILE A 154 4.60 21.38 -9.77
N LYS A 155 4.77 22.38 -8.91
CA LYS A 155 4.81 23.79 -9.28
C LYS A 155 6.13 24.41 -8.83
N ASP A 156 6.90 24.94 -9.76
CA ASP A 156 8.23 25.48 -9.49
C ASP A 156 9.13 24.49 -8.74
N GLY A 157 8.99 23.20 -9.04
CA GLY A 157 9.71 22.11 -8.38
C GLY A 157 9.16 21.68 -7.02
N TYR A 158 8.16 22.36 -6.47
CA TYR A 158 7.53 22.00 -5.20
C TYR A 158 6.34 21.07 -5.38
N GLN A 159 6.19 20.14 -4.44
CA GLN A 159 4.93 19.39 -4.32
C GLN A 159 3.81 20.32 -3.85
N VAL A 160 2.72 20.30 -4.59
CA VAL A 160 1.45 20.92 -4.22
C VAL A 160 0.37 19.84 -4.17
N GLU A 161 -0.32 19.75 -3.04
CA GLU A 161 -1.42 18.81 -2.85
C GLU A 161 -2.73 19.43 -3.32
N VAL A 162 -3.45 18.71 -4.18
CA VAL A 162 -4.80 19.10 -4.61
C VAL A 162 -5.76 17.92 -4.43
N PRO A 163 -7.07 18.18 -4.22
CA PRO A 163 -8.04 17.10 -4.10
C PRO A 163 -8.06 16.21 -5.34
N ASP A 164 -8.12 14.90 -5.15
CA ASP A 164 -8.34 13.94 -6.21
C ASP A 164 -9.83 13.58 -6.29
N ASN A 165 -10.57 14.28 -7.13
CA ASN A 165 -12.01 14.05 -7.28
C ASN A 165 -12.30 12.85 -8.22
N TRP A 166 -11.88 11.66 -7.81
CA TRP A 166 -12.02 10.43 -8.57
C TRP A 166 -13.48 9.99 -8.76
N LEU A 167 -14.40 10.47 -7.94
CA LEU A 167 -15.83 10.19 -8.00
C LEU A 167 -16.65 11.21 -8.81
N LYS A 168 -16.00 12.16 -9.47
CA LYS A 168 -16.67 13.27 -10.18
C LYS A 168 -17.76 12.79 -11.15
N ASN A 169 -17.50 11.73 -11.90
CA ASN A 169 -18.43 11.17 -12.88
C ASN A 169 -19.08 9.86 -12.39
N GLY A 170 -19.00 9.58 -11.08
CA GLY A 170 -19.38 8.29 -10.51
C GLY A 170 -18.33 7.20 -10.77
N TYR A 171 -18.46 6.06 -10.09
CA TYR A 171 -17.60 4.90 -10.28
C TYR A 171 -18.45 3.68 -10.65
N PRO A 172 -18.35 3.18 -11.89
CA PRO A 172 -19.33 2.21 -12.41
C PRO A 172 -19.30 0.86 -11.71
N PHE A 173 -18.19 0.45 -11.09
CA PHE A 173 -18.05 -0.84 -10.43
C PHE A 173 -18.51 -0.88 -8.98
N GLU A 174 -18.89 0.23 -8.37
CA GLU A 174 -19.42 0.22 -7.00
C GLU A 174 -20.93 0.07 -6.96
N LEU A 175 -21.43 -0.55 -5.88
CA LEU A 175 -22.86 -0.70 -5.56
C LEU A 175 -23.13 -0.15 -4.17
N ARG A 176 -23.97 0.87 -4.06
CA ARG A 176 -24.44 1.38 -2.76
C ARG A 176 -25.44 0.39 -2.15
N ARG A 177 -25.20 -0.01 -0.89
CA ARG A 177 -25.99 -1.03 -0.18
C ARG A 177 -26.59 -0.46 1.12
N PRO A 178 -27.56 0.47 1.05
CA PRO A 178 -28.13 1.12 2.23
C PRO A 178 -28.86 0.16 3.18
N GLU A 179 -29.29 -0.99 2.68
CA GLU A 179 -29.92 -2.04 3.46
C GLU A 179 -28.97 -2.69 4.48
N TYR A 180 -27.66 -2.48 4.37
CA TYR A 180 -26.65 -2.94 5.32
C TYR A 180 -26.04 -1.80 6.13
N ALA A 181 -26.65 -0.62 6.12
CA ALA A 181 -26.17 0.52 6.89
C ALA A 181 -26.08 0.20 8.40
N LYS A 182 -25.07 0.79 9.04
CA LYS A 182 -24.82 0.66 10.47
C LYS A 182 -24.67 2.04 11.12
N GLU A 183 -25.03 2.14 12.38
CA GLU A 183 -24.85 3.34 13.16
C GLU A 183 -23.56 3.25 13.98
N VAL A 184 -22.75 4.31 13.96
CA VAL A 184 -21.49 4.40 14.71
C VAL A 184 -21.54 5.61 15.63
N HIS A 185 -21.15 5.44 16.89
CA HIS A 185 -21.31 6.41 17.96
C HIS A 185 -19.95 6.99 18.42
N PHE A 186 -19.89 8.31 18.57
CA PHE A 186 -18.72 9.04 19.04
C PHE A 186 -19.05 9.97 20.21
N GLY A 187 -18.10 10.14 21.12
CA GLY A 187 -18.25 11.04 22.26
C GLY A 187 -19.25 10.55 23.29
N GLY A 188 -19.87 11.47 24.03
CA GLY A 188 -20.79 11.12 25.08
C GLY A 188 -20.12 10.58 26.34
N TYR A 189 -20.86 9.79 27.09
CA TYR A 189 -20.38 9.16 28.33
C TYR A 189 -21.04 7.80 28.53
N VAL A 190 -20.49 7.01 29.45
CA VAL A 190 -21.02 5.69 29.81
C VAL A 190 -21.73 5.80 31.17
N ASP A 191 -22.98 5.37 31.19
CA ASP A 191 -23.78 5.23 32.42
C ASP A 191 -23.84 3.75 32.82
N VAL A 192 -23.99 3.48 34.11
CA VAL A 192 -24.13 2.12 34.63
C VAL A 192 -25.55 1.96 35.16
N GLU A 193 -26.32 1.13 34.50
CA GLU A 193 -27.71 0.84 34.89
C GLU A 193 -27.83 -0.59 35.42
N TYR A 194 -28.50 -0.76 36.55
CA TYR A 194 -28.80 -2.07 37.06
C TYR A 194 -29.95 -2.71 36.30
N ASP A 195 -29.74 -3.92 35.80
CA ASP A 195 -30.78 -4.70 35.13
C ASP A 195 -31.37 -5.73 36.10
N PRO A 196 -32.64 -5.51 36.61
CA PRO A 196 -33.28 -6.43 37.51
C PRO A 196 -33.55 -7.81 36.90
N ALA A 197 -33.66 -7.91 35.57
CA ALA A 197 -33.97 -9.17 34.90
C ALA A 197 -32.78 -10.15 34.90
N THR A 198 -31.56 -9.60 34.83
CA THR A 198 -30.31 -10.39 34.84
C THR A 198 -29.60 -10.35 36.18
N GLY A 199 -29.95 -9.44 37.09
CA GLY A 199 -29.25 -9.20 38.35
C GLY A 199 -27.88 -8.57 38.19
N SER A 200 -27.58 -7.99 37.06
CA SER A 200 -26.25 -7.44 36.68
C SER A 200 -26.34 -5.97 36.27
N ASN A 201 -25.17 -5.31 36.25
CA ASN A 201 -25.04 -3.97 35.73
C ASN A 201 -24.89 -3.99 34.22
N LYS A 202 -25.58 -3.09 33.53
CA LYS A 202 -25.40 -2.79 32.10
C LYS A 202 -24.63 -1.50 31.92
N PHE A 203 -23.72 -1.48 30.99
CA PHE A 203 -23.03 -0.26 30.55
C PHE A 203 -23.78 0.33 29.37
N VAL A 204 -24.28 1.56 29.53
CA VAL A 204 -25.12 2.23 28.55
C VAL A 204 -24.39 3.48 28.03
N HIS A 205 -24.09 3.52 26.74
CA HIS A 205 -23.50 4.69 26.10
C HIS A 205 -24.59 5.75 25.85
N LYS A 206 -24.40 6.95 26.37
CA LYS A 206 -25.36 8.06 26.29
C LYS A 206 -24.70 9.35 25.81
N GLY A 207 -25.52 10.27 25.28
CA GLY A 207 -25.04 11.59 24.87
C GLY A 207 -24.07 11.58 23.69
N TYR A 208 -24.03 10.51 22.96
CA TYR A 208 -23.14 10.33 21.81
C TYR A 208 -23.66 11.07 20.57
N GLN A 209 -22.74 11.33 19.64
CA GLN A 209 -23.05 11.72 18.27
C GLN A 209 -23.05 10.48 17.38
N ALA A 210 -24.16 10.24 16.70
CA ALA A 210 -24.30 9.12 15.78
C ALA A 210 -24.01 9.53 14.35
N VAL A 211 -23.34 8.65 13.62
CA VAL A 211 -23.10 8.75 12.18
C VAL A 211 -23.57 7.45 11.53
N LYS A 212 -24.25 7.55 10.40
CA LYS A 212 -24.68 6.39 9.63
C LYS A 212 -23.58 5.96 8.67
N ALA A 213 -23.08 4.75 8.84
CA ALA A 213 -22.14 4.12 7.91
C ALA A 213 -22.91 3.35 6.84
N VAL A 214 -22.75 3.73 5.58
CA VAL A 214 -23.43 3.12 4.44
C VAL A 214 -22.40 2.42 3.55
N PRO A 215 -22.50 1.09 3.34
CA PRO A 215 -21.50 0.38 2.56
C PRO A 215 -21.71 0.56 1.07
N PHE A 216 -20.58 0.65 0.37
CA PHE A 216 -20.46 0.52 -1.07
C PHE A 216 -19.63 -0.72 -1.35
N ASP A 217 -20.16 -1.63 -2.15
CA ASP A 217 -19.51 -2.90 -2.49
C ASP A 217 -18.86 -2.80 -3.86
N MET A 218 -17.57 -3.13 -3.93
CA MET A 218 -16.80 -3.26 -5.16
C MET A 218 -16.47 -4.73 -5.42
N PRO A 219 -16.61 -5.23 -6.66
CA PRO A 219 -16.30 -6.61 -6.97
C PRO A 219 -14.81 -6.86 -7.03
N ILE A 220 -14.38 -7.98 -6.48
CA ILE A 220 -13.02 -8.52 -6.58
C ILE A 220 -13.09 -9.81 -7.36
N VAL A 221 -12.75 -9.74 -8.64
CA VAL A 221 -12.89 -10.83 -9.58
C VAL A 221 -11.69 -11.77 -9.51
N GLY A 222 -11.92 -13.05 -9.26
CA GLY A 222 -10.89 -14.09 -9.33
C GLY A 222 -10.53 -14.46 -10.77
N TYR A 223 -9.30 -14.92 -10.98
CA TYR A 223 -8.84 -15.31 -12.31
C TYR A 223 -9.43 -16.65 -12.74
N ASN A 224 -10.23 -16.63 -13.81
CA ASN A 224 -10.78 -17.81 -14.49
C ASN A 224 -11.52 -18.83 -13.60
N ASN A 225 -12.17 -18.39 -12.53
CA ASN A 225 -12.82 -19.29 -11.58
C ASN A 225 -14.24 -18.89 -11.18
N LYS A 226 -14.80 -17.83 -11.75
CA LYS A 226 -16.12 -17.24 -11.46
C LYS A 226 -16.30 -16.72 -10.03
N ILE A 227 -15.29 -16.78 -9.16
CA ILE A 227 -15.35 -16.20 -7.82
C ILE A 227 -15.34 -14.67 -7.93
N VAL A 228 -16.26 -14.02 -7.24
CA VAL A 228 -16.28 -12.58 -7.04
C VAL A 228 -16.45 -12.31 -5.55
N ASN A 229 -15.36 -11.89 -4.91
CA ASN A 229 -15.36 -11.40 -3.54
C ASN A 229 -15.74 -9.93 -3.46
N THR A 230 -15.90 -9.41 -2.26
CA THR A 230 -16.38 -8.06 -2.01
C THR A 230 -15.33 -7.21 -1.31
N LEU A 231 -15.01 -6.06 -1.88
CA LEU A 231 -14.41 -4.94 -1.14
C LEU A 231 -15.55 -4.05 -0.66
N ARG A 232 -15.82 -4.08 0.65
CA ARG A 232 -16.85 -3.25 1.28
C ARG A 232 -16.22 -2.03 1.91
N ILE A 233 -16.50 -0.88 1.33
CA ILE A 233 -16.01 0.41 1.81
C ILE A 233 -17.17 1.26 2.31
N TRP A 234 -16.95 1.97 3.42
CA TRP A 234 -17.99 2.66 4.14
C TRP A 234 -17.96 4.15 3.85
N ASP A 235 -19.12 4.69 3.40
CA ASP A 235 -19.38 6.12 3.35
C ASP A 235 -20.08 6.56 4.64
N ALA A 236 -19.96 7.83 5.00
CA ALA A 236 -20.59 8.41 6.17
C ALA A 236 -21.73 9.34 5.76
N GLU A 237 -22.89 9.10 6.32
CA GLU A 237 -24.10 9.90 6.13
C GLU A 237 -24.62 10.39 7.49
N PRO A 238 -25.29 11.55 7.55
CA PRO A 238 -25.92 12.02 8.79
C PRO A 238 -27.13 11.16 9.15
N ILE A 239 -27.48 11.13 10.43
CA ILE A 239 -28.74 10.52 10.88
C ILE A 239 -29.93 11.38 10.44
N VAL A 240 -29.80 12.71 10.54
CA VAL A 240 -30.73 13.68 10.01
C VAL A 240 -30.11 14.39 8.83
N ASP A 241 -30.67 14.17 7.65
CA ASP A 241 -30.06 14.64 6.39
C ASP A 241 -30.04 16.17 6.29
N PHE A 242 -31.08 16.84 6.79
CA PHE A 242 -31.21 18.28 6.63
C PHE A 242 -32.14 18.88 7.71
N GLU A 243 -31.67 19.89 8.41
CA GLU A 243 -32.48 20.59 9.41
C GLU A 243 -33.28 21.74 8.79
N LEU A 244 -34.48 21.44 8.28
CA LEU A 244 -35.33 22.41 7.59
C LEU A 244 -35.68 23.61 8.48
N ASP A 245 -35.93 23.40 9.76
CA ASP A 245 -36.24 24.47 10.70
C ASP A 245 -35.11 25.49 10.87
N SER A 246 -33.89 25.03 10.92
CA SER A 246 -32.68 25.90 10.92
C SER A 246 -32.52 26.65 9.58
N PHE A 247 -32.76 25.97 8.47
CA PHE A 247 -32.75 26.60 7.16
C PHE A 247 -33.76 27.70 6.99
N ASP A 248 -35.04 27.46 7.41
CA ASP A 248 -36.11 28.43 7.34
C ASP A 248 -35.87 29.66 8.23
N LYS A 249 -35.08 29.52 9.29
CA LYS A 249 -34.62 30.62 10.16
C LYS A 249 -33.40 31.36 9.65
N GLY A 250 -32.86 30.97 8.47
CA GLY A 250 -31.69 31.59 7.88
C GLY A 250 -30.33 31.08 8.40
N ASP A 251 -30.34 30.06 9.27
CA ASP A 251 -29.10 29.41 9.73
C ASP A 251 -28.72 28.26 8.81
N TYR A 252 -28.24 28.62 7.62
CA TYR A 252 -27.88 27.67 6.58
C TYR A 252 -26.69 26.77 6.96
N LYS A 253 -25.80 27.25 7.84
CA LYS A 253 -24.65 26.44 8.30
C LYS A 253 -25.10 25.31 9.24
N LYS A 254 -25.99 25.67 10.17
CA LYS A 254 -26.56 24.70 11.10
C LYS A 254 -27.41 23.65 10.36
N ALA A 255 -28.16 24.07 9.34
CA ALA A 255 -29.00 23.18 8.55
C ALA A 255 -28.24 21.97 7.94
N VAL A 256 -26.93 22.10 7.68
CA VAL A 256 -26.07 21.07 7.09
C VAL A 256 -24.91 20.63 8.02
N GLU A 257 -24.99 20.98 9.30
CA GLU A 257 -23.89 20.70 10.26
C GLU A 257 -23.64 19.21 10.43
N GLN A 258 -24.69 18.42 10.59
CA GLN A 258 -24.56 16.95 10.74
C GLN A 258 -24.01 16.29 9.48
N GLU A 259 -24.40 16.78 8.29
CA GLU A 259 -23.82 16.31 7.03
C GLU A 259 -22.32 16.60 6.97
N ASN A 260 -21.89 17.80 7.34
CA ASN A 260 -20.47 18.17 7.33
C ASN A 260 -19.65 17.34 8.32
N ILE A 261 -20.18 17.08 9.52
CA ILE A 261 -19.52 16.24 10.52
C ILE A 261 -19.32 14.80 9.98
N ALA A 262 -20.35 14.23 9.36
CA ALA A 262 -20.26 12.91 8.76
C ALA A 262 -19.24 12.90 7.59
N ARG A 263 -19.34 13.86 6.68
CA ARG A 263 -18.45 13.98 5.51
C ARG A 263 -16.99 14.06 5.89
N ASN A 264 -16.63 14.83 6.90
CA ASN A 264 -15.22 15.00 7.32
C ASN A 264 -14.53 13.65 7.58
N ILE A 265 -15.25 12.65 8.08
CA ILE A 265 -14.70 11.33 8.39
C ILE A 265 -14.16 10.63 7.12
N VAL A 266 -14.82 10.84 5.98
CA VAL A 266 -14.57 10.08 4.75
C VAL A 266 -14.00 10.92 3.60
N GLU A 267 -13.50 12.11 3.86
CA GLU A 267 -12.99 12.97 2.78
C GLU A 267 -11.56 12.61 2.37
N VAL A 268 -10.63 12.54 3.32
CA VAL A 268 -9.19 12.47 3.07
C VAL A 268 -8.55 11.29 3.78
N LEU A 269 -7.74 10.54 3.05
CA LEU A 269 -6.87 9.50 3.61
C LEU A 269 -5.66 10.16 4.28
N TYR A 270 -5.35 9.76 5.52
CA TYR A 270 -4.25 10.31 6.33
C TYR A 270 -4.30 11.84 6.44
N PRO A 271 -5.36 12.42 7.03
CA PRO A 271 -5.39 13.84 7.29
C PRO A 271 -4.19 14.29 8.13
N ASN A 272 -3.75 15.53 7.92
CA ASN A 272 -2.62 16.11 8.66
C ASN A 272 -2.91 16.05 10.17
N ASP A 273 -2.05 15.36 10.92
CA ASP A 273 -2.14 15.13 12.36
C ASP A 273 -1.11 15.91 13.20
N ASN A 274 -0.51 16.96 12.63
CA ASN A 274 0.36 17.87 13.36
C ASN A 274 -0.40 18.69 14.42
N HIS A 275 -1.73 18.62 14.43
CA HIS A 275 -2.63 19.25 15.39
C HIS A 275 -3.66 18.27 15.94
N MET A 276 -4.23 18.60 17.11
CA MET A 276 -5.14 17.70 17.83
C MET A 276 -6.40 17.35 17.03
N ALA A 277 -6.96 18.30 16.28
CA ALA A 277 -8.14 18.05 15.44
C ALA A 277 -7.87 16.97 14.36
N GLY A 278 -6.70 16.95 13.78
CA GLY A 278 -6.29 15.93 12.82
C GLY A 278 -6.09 14.56 13.48
N LYS A 279 -5.52 14.51 14.68
CA LYS A 279 -5.40 13.27 15.47
C LYS A 279 -6.80 12.70 15.78
N GLU A 280 -7.71 13.54 16.24
CA GLU A 280 -9.09 13.14 16.52
C GLU A 280 -9.79 12.60 15.27
N LEU A 281 -9.63 13.26 14.13
CA LEU A 281 -10.23 12.82 12.88
C LEU A 281 -9.68 11.45 12.45
N ARG A 282 -8.39 11.21 12.57
CA ARG A 282 -7.79 9.90 12.26
C ARG A 282 -8.33 8.78 13.15
N LEU A 283 -8.51 9.05 14.45
CA LEU A 283 -9.11 8.08 15.36
C LEU A 283 -10.59 7.82 15.02
N LYS A 284 -11.34 8.86 14.65
CA LYS A 284 -12.71 8.73 14.15
C LYS A 284 -12.79 7.82 12.91
N GLN A 285 -11.89 8.02 11.95
CA GLN A 285 -11.82 7.21 10.74
C GLN A 285 -11.61 5.73 11.07
N GLN A 286 -10.67 5.42 11.94
CA GLN A 286 -10.36 4.05 12.34
C GLN A 286 -11.58 3.38 13.01
N TYR A 287 -12.18 4.02 13.99
CA TYR A 287 -13.34 3.47 14.67
C TYR A 287 -14.56 3.36 13.76
N PHE A 288 -14.76 4.33 12.87
CA PHE A 288 -15.87 4.35 11.93
C PHE A 288 -15.95 3.09 11.08
N PHE A 289 -14.91 2.78 10.32
CA PHE A 289 -14.97 1.62 9.43
C PHE A 289 -14.86 0.29 10.18
N VAL A 290 -14.11 0.26 11.27
CA VAL A 290 -13.96 -0.94 12.09
C VAL A 290 -15.27 -1.33 12.76
N SER A 291 -15.94 -0.39 13.42
CA SER A 291 -17.22 -0.64 14.06
C SER A 291 -18.29 -1.09 13.06
N ALA A 292 -18.42 -0.39 11.94
CA ALA A 292 -19.35 -0.75 10.88
C ALA A 292 -19.09 -2.15 10.32
N SER A 293 -17.84 -2.48 10.07
CA SER A 293 -17.42 -3.79 9.54
C SER A 293 -17.70 -4.94 10.52
N LEU A 294 -17.38 -4.74 11.80
CA LEU A 294 -17.64 -5.73 12.84
C LEU A 294 -19.13 -5.96 13.05
N GLN A 295 -19.93 -4.88 13.12
CA GLN A 295 -21.38 -4.98 13.23
C GLN A 295 -21.98 -5.76 12.06
N ALA A 296 -21.54 -5.48 10.83
CA ALA A 296 -22.00 -6.18 9.63
C ALA A 296 -21.62 -7.65 9.62
N ALA A 297 -20.37 -7.98 10.00
CA ALA A 297 -19.90 -9.36 10.08
C ALA A 297 -20.65 -10.19 11.11
N VAL A 298 -20.87 -9.65 12.30
CA VAL A 298 -21.64 -10.31 13.36
C VAL A 298 -23.10 -10.50 12.94
N ALA A 299 -23.72 -9.47 12.34
CA ALA A 299 -25.10 -9.56 11.85
C ALA A 299 -25.24 -10.64 10.74
N LYS A 300 -24.28 -10.74 9.84
CA LYS A 300 -24.24 -11.78 8.80
C LYS A 300 -24.11 -13.18 9.42
N TYR A 301 -23.20 -13.34 10.38
CA TYR A 301 -23.01 -14.60 11.10
C TYR A 301 -24.32 -15.07 11.76
N LYS A 302 -24.99 -14.18 12.48
CA LYS A 302 -26.24 -14.48 13.21
C LYS A 302 -27.41 -14.91 12.32
N LYS A 303 -27.42 -14.55 11.04
CA LYS A 303 -28.44 -15.02 10.08
C LYS A 303 -28.33 -16.52 9.83
N ALA A 304 -27.14 -17.10 9.86
CA ALA A 304 -26.89 -18.51 9.59
C ALA A 304 -26.64 -19.33 10.85
N HIS A 305 -26.13 -18.71 11.91
CA HIS A 305 -25.69 -19.38 13.15
C HIS A 305 -26.31 -18.75 14.39
N LYS A 306 -26.66 -19.59 15.37
CA LYS A 306 -27.30 -19.13 16.61
C LYS A 306 -26.32 -18.95 17.77
N ASP A 307 -25.23 -19.71 17.80
CA ASP A 307 -24.27 -19.72 18.89
C ASP A 307 -23.13 -18.73 18.63
N ILE A 308 -23.18 -17.58 19.28
CA ILE A 308 -22.16 -16.54 19.14
C ILE A 308 -20.79 -16.97 19.69
N MET A 309 -20.74 -17.94 20.59
CA MET A 309 -19.49 -18.49 21.12
C MET A 309 -18.63 -19.17 20.04
N LYS A 310 -19.23 -19.55 18.93
CA LYS A 310 -18.59 -20.19 17.76
C LYS A 310 -18.27 -19.21 16.64
N LEU A 311 -18.35 -17.91 16.86
CA LEU A 311 -18.05 -16.89 15.84
C LEU A 311 -16.70 -17.13 15.17
N HIS A 312 -15.68 -17.47 15.95
CA HIS A 312 -14.32 -17.71 15.48
C HIS A 312 -14.17 -18.91 14.53
N GLU A 313 -15.12 -19.82 14.51
CA GLU A 313 -15.12 -20.97 13.58
C GLU A 313 -15.46 -20.52 12.14
N LYS A 314 -16.15 -19.39 12.00
CA LYS A 314 -16.65 -18.87 10.71
C LYS A 314 -16.11 -17.51 10.31
N VAL A 315 -15.47 -16.79 11.21
CA VAL A 315 -15.03 -15.42 11.01
C VAL A 315 -13.63 -15.23 11.57
N THR A 316 -12.78 -14.58 10.79
CA THR A 316 -11.50 -14.04 11.28
C THR A 316 -11.30 -12.63 10.76
N PHE A 317 -10.80 -11.74 11.63
CA PHE A 317 -10.50 -10.35 11.32
C PHE A 317 -8.99 -10.17 11.29
N GLN A 318 -8.44 -9.90 10.10
CA GLN A 318 -7.03 -9.59 9.96
C GLN A 318 -6.83 -8.07 10.04
N MET A 319 -6.10 -7.64 11.05
CA MET A 319 -5.75 -6.24 11.26
C MET A 319 -4.47 -5.91 10.46
N ASN A 320 -4.63 -5.13 9.40
CA ASN A 320 -3.54 -4.69 8.56
C ASN A 320 -2.87 -3.46 9.18
N ASP A 321 -1.74 -3.64 9.83
CA ASP A 321 -1.10 -2.69 10.73
C ASP A 321 -1.94 -2.40 11.99
N THR A 322 -1.63 -1.34 12.73
CA THR A 322 -2.34 -0.95 13.96
C THR A 322 -3.60 -0.13 13.70
N HIS A 323 -3.82 0.34 12.47
CA HIS A 323 -4.96 1.19 12.14
C HIS A 323 -6.32 0.59 12.55
N PRO A 324 -6.57 -0.73 12.37
CA PRO A 324 -7.83 -1.32 12.78
C PRO A 324 -7.82 -1.92 14.19
N THR A 325 -6.85 -1.62 15.03
CA THR A 325 -6.70 -2.29 16.34
C THR A 325 -7.85 -2.01 17.31
N VAL A 326 -8.60 -0.93 17.15
CA VAL A 326 -9.84 -0.71 17.91
C VAL A 326 -10.85 -1.85 17.76
N ALA A 327 -10.66 -2.72 16.75
CA ALA A 327 -11.47 -3.93 16.55
C ALA A 327 -11.46 -4.85 17.77
N VAL A 328 -10.38 -4.91 18.51
CA VAL A 328 -10.28 -5.72 19.73
C VAL A 328 -11.36 -5.29 20.75
N ALA A 329 -11.34 -4.02 21.12
CA ALA A 329 -12.29 -3.50 22.12
C ALA A 329 -13.71 -3.35 21.56
N GLU A 330 -13.85 -3.04 20.28
CA GLU A 330 -15.17 -2.95 19.65
C GLU A 330 -15.85 -4.33 19.55
N LEU A 331 -15.13 -5.39 19.21
CA LEU A 331 -15.69 -6.74 19.23
C LEU A 331 -16.08 -7.15 20.64
N MET A 332 -15.27 -6.82 21.64
CA MET A 332 -15.62 -7.02 23.05
C MET A 332 -16.91 -6.28 23.40
N ARG A 333 -17.04 -5.03 22.98
CA ARG A 333 -18.26 -4.23 23.23
C ARG A 333 -19.49 -4.91 22.61
N ILE A 334 -19.41 -5.32 21.35
CA ILE A 334 -20.53 -5.98 20.67
C ILE A 334 -20.90 -7.27 21.40
N LEU A 335 -19.93 -8.10 21.75
CA LEU A 335 -20.18 -9.39 22.42
C LEU A 335 -20.75 -9.21 23.83
N MET A 336 -20.29 -8.23 24.59
CA MET A 336 -20.77 -7.98 25.96
C MET A 336 -22.05 -7.17 25.99
N ASP A 337 -22.07 -6.01 25.33
CA ASP A 337 -23.13 -5.02 25.48
C ASP A 337 -24.33 -5.32 24.57
N GLU A 338 -24.14 -5.92 23.41
CA GLU A 338 -25.20 -6.27 22.46
C GLU A 338 -25.61 -7.75 22.52
N GLU A 339 -24.64 -8.66 22.63
CA GLU A 339 -24.92 -10.11 22.67
C GLU A 339 -25.06 -10.67 24.10
N GLY A 340 -24.74 -9.91 25.13
CA GLY A 340 -24.95 -10.27 26.52
C GLY A 340 -23.94 -11.25 27.11
N LEU A 341 -22.76 -11.43 26.49
CA LEU A 341 -21.72 -12.28 27.06
C LEU A 341 -21.05 -11.63 28.28
N GLY A 342 -20.60 -12.46 29.21
CA GLY A 342 -19.67 -12.02 30.26
C GLY A 342 -18.28 -11.75 29.67
N TRP A 343 -17.40 -11.12 30.47
CA TRP A 343 -16.04 -10.76 30.03
C TRP A 343 -15.23 -11.94 29.51
N ASP A 344 -15.19 -13.02 30.29
CA ASP A 344 -14.32 -14.16 29.98
C ASP A 344 -14.74 -14.88 28.68
N ASP A 345 -16.06 -15.02 28.47
CA ASP A 345 -16.60 -15.58 27.23
C ASP A 345 -16.33 -14.65 26.03
N ALA A 346 -16.59 -13.34 26.18
CA ALA A 346 -16.32 -12.36 25.14
C ALA A 346 -14.83 -12.31 24.77
N TRP A 347 -13.94 -12.35 25.77
CA TRP A 347 -12.49 -12.38 25.58
C TRP A 347 -12.03 -13.68 24.88
N SER A 348 -12.59 -14.81 25.28
CA SER A 348 -12.29 -16.10 24.64
C SER A 348 -12.66 -16.09 23.15
N VAL A 349 -13.79 -15.50 22.78
CA VAL A 349 -14.19 -15.36 21.36
C VAL A 349 -13.31 -14.36 20.64
N THR A 350 -13.13 -13.17 21.19
CA THR A 350 -12.36 -12.08 20.57
C THR A 350 -10.92 -12.49 20.26
N THR A 351 -10.24 -13.14 21.21
CA THR A 351 -8.84 -13.57 21.05
C THR A 351 -8.64 -14.75 20.09
N LYS A 352 -9.71 -15.33 19.60
CA LYS A 352 -9.71 -16.34 18.53
C LYS A 352 -10.13 -15.76 17.17
N CYS A 353 -10.65 -14.52 17.16
CA CYS A 353 -11.15 -13.88 15.95
C CYS A 353 -10.18 -12.88 15.33
N VAL A 354 -9.28 -12.26 16.11
CA VAL A 354 -8.42 -11.17 15.63
C VAL A 354 -6.97 -11.62 15.48
N ALA A 355 -6.35 -11.21 14.38
CA ALA A 355 -4.93 -11.42 14.11
C ALA A 355 -4.31 -10.12 13.58
N TYR A 356 -3.02 -9.93 13.82
CA TYR A 356 -2.31 -8.69 13.57
C TYR A 356 -1.10 -8.90 12.67
N THR A 357 -0.98 -8.07 11.65
CA THR A 357 0.22 -7.94 10.82
C THR A 357 0.89 -6.61 11.12
N ASN A 358 2.16 -6.64 11.53
CA ASN A 358 2.98 -5.45 11.70
C ASN A 358 3.67 -5.08 10.38
N HIS A 359 3.61 -3.80 9.99
CA HIS A 359 4.24 -3.26 8.78
C HIS A 359 5.34 -2.24 9.06
N THR A 360 5.69 -2.00 10.31
CA THR A 360 6.69 -0.99 10.67
C THR A 360 7.76 -1.55 11.60
N ILE A 361 8.99 -1.05 11.46
CA ILE A 361 10.09 -1.37 12.36
C ILE A 361 10.36 -0.20 13.32
N MET A 362 10.11 1.03 12.87
CA MET A 362 10.46 2.22 13.61
C MET A 362 9.56 2.41 14.84
N ALA A 363 10.12 2.41 16.05
CA ALA A 363 9.39 2.57 17.30
C ALA A 363 8.54 3.84 17.34
N GLU A 364 9.05 4.93 16.80
CA GLU A 364 8.34 6.20 16.69
C GLU A 364 7.13 6.16 15.75
N ALA A 365 7.08 5.19 14.83
CA ALA A 365 5.95 5.00 13.92
C ALA A 365 4.88 4.06 14.48
N LEU A 366 5.11 3.43 15.65
CA LEU A 366 4.11 2.66 16.37
C LEU A 366 3.05 3.61 16.92
N GLU A 367 1.79 3.37 16.57
CA GLU A 367 0.67 4.26 16.83
C GLU A 367 0.32 4.36 18.31
N LYS A 368 0.21 5.60 18.79
CA LYS A 368 -0.14 5.94 20.17
C LYS A 368 -1.20 7.04 20.17
N TRP A 369 -2.17 6.93 21.07
CA TRP A 369 -3.19 7.95 21.23
C TRP A 369 -3.14 8.53 22.64
N PRO A 370 -3.25 9.88 22.80
CA PRO A 370 -3.43 10.46 24.11
C PRO A 370 -4.69 9.87 24.79
N VAL A 371 -4.55 9.43 26.03
CA VAL A 371 -5.68 8.88 26.82
C VAL A 371 -6.85 9.86 26.89
N GLU A 372 -6.57 11.14 27.09
CA GLU A 372 -7.60 12.19 27.15
C GLU A 372 -8.44 12.23 25.85
N LEU A 373 -7.78 12.23 24.69
CA LEU A 373 -8.45 12.21 23.40
C LEU A 373 -9.28 10.93 23.22
N PHE A 374 -8.67 9.79 23.46
CA PHE A 374 -9.26 8.48 23.23
C PHE A 374 -10.49 8.26 24.14
N SER A 375 -10.35 8.52 25.44
CA SER A 375 -11.43 8.33 26.41
C SER A 375 -12.61 9.27 26.18
N ARG A 376 -12.37 10.48 25.72
CA ARG A 376 -13.41 11.45 25.38
C ARG A 376 -14.16 11.04 24.10
N LEU A 377 -13.45 10.61 23.07
CA LEU A 377 -14.04 10.25 21.79
C LEU A 377 -14.76 8.88 21.81
N LEU A 378 -14.18 7.91 22.50
CA LEU A 378 -14.62 6.51 22.54
C LEU A 378 -14.71 6.00 23.99
N PRO A 379 -15.62 6.55 24.80
CA PRO A 379 -15.62 6.30 26.25
C PRO A 379 -15.84 4.83 26.61
N ARG A 380 -16.74 4.12 25.93
CA ARG A 380 -16.98 2.70 26.22
C ARG A 380 -15.84 1.81 25.79
N VAL A 381 -15.31 2.04 24.59
CA VAL A 381 -14.15 1.31 24.05
C VAL A 381 -12.94 1.51 24.97
N TYR A 382 -12.71 2.72 25.46
CA TYR A 382 -11.64 3.03 26.40
C TYR A 382 -11.78 2.26 27.72
N GLN A 383 -12.98 2.17 28.30
CA GLN A 383 -13.20 1.36 29.50
C GLN A 383 -12.82 -0.11 29.31
N ILE A 384 -13.12 -0.65 28.13
CA ILE A 384 -12.75 -2.03 27.78
C ILE A 384 -11.23 -2.16 27.67
N ILE A 385 -10.55 -1.20 27.03
CA ILE A 385 -9.09 -1.19 26.95
C ILE A 385 -8.45 -1.09 28.33
N GLU A 386 -9.00 -0.27 29.24
CA GLU A 386 -8.52 -0.20 30.64
C GLU A 386 -8.56 -1.56 31.32
N GLU A 387 -9.65 -2.29 31.17
CA GLU A 387 -9.80 -3.62 31.78
C GLU A 387 -8.88 -4.66 31.13
N ILE A 388 -8.70 -4.63 29.81
CA ILE A 388 -7.71 -5.47 29.11
C ILE A 388 -6.30 -5.19 29.65
N ASN A 389 -5.96 -3.90 29.79
CA ASN A 389 -4.65 -3.48 30.31
C ASN A 389 -4.44 -3.96 31.76
N ARG A 390 -5.45 -3.79 32.62
CA ARG A 390 -5.40 -4.21 34.02
C ARG A 390 -5.11 -5.72 34.13
N ARG A 391 -5.82 -6.53 33.39
CA ARG A 391 -5.65 -7.98 33.37
C ARG A 391 -4.29 -8.38 32.80
N PHE A 392 -3.85 -7.74 31.74
CA PHE A 392 -2.56 -8.00 31.15
C PHE A 392 -1.39 -7.65 32.07
N ILE A 393 -1.49 -6.55 32.82
CA ILE A 393 -0.49 -6.19 33.85
C ILE A 393 -0.40 -7.30 34.92
N LEU A 394 -1.52 -7.86 35.35
CA LEU A 394 -1.52 -8.99 36.28
C LEU A 394 -0.81 -10.21 35.71
N ASP A 395 -0.99 -10.50 34.42
CA ASP A 395 -0.29 -11.59 33.74
C ASP A 395 1.21 -11.34 33.68
N ILE A 396 1.64 -10.10 33.40
CA ILE A 396 3.06 -9.72 33.44
C ILE A 396 3.65 -9.90 34.85
N GLN A 397 2.94 -9.44 35.89
CA GLN A 397 3.37 -9.57 37.28
C GLN A 397 3.47 -11.02 37.72
N ALA A 398 2.54 -11.86 37.27
CA ALA A 398 2.57 -13.31 37.57
C ALA A 398 3.77 -13.99 36.91
N LYS A 399 4.11 -13.63 35.67
CA LYS A 399 5.24 -14.23 34.93
C LYS A 399 6.59 -13.65 35.31
N TYR A 400 6.66 -12.37 35.66
CA TYR A 400 7.87 -11.62 35.98
C TYR A 400 7.73 -10.84 37.30
N PRO A 401 7.64 -11.53 38.47
CA PRO A 401 7.40 -10.89 39.75
C PRO A 401 8.45 -9.80 40.06
N GLY A 402 8.00 -8.60 40.42
CA GLY A 402 8.87 -7.47 40.78
C GLY A 402 9.62 -6.79 39.63
N ASN A 403 9.40 -7.21 38.39
CA ASN A 403 10.02 -6.59 37.22
C ASN A 403 9.14 -5.46 36.66
N TYR A 404 9.33 -4.25 37.17
CA TYR A 404 8.59 -3.06 36.75
C TYR A 404 8.94 -2.60 35.34
N ASP A 405 10.15 -2.89 34.85
CA ASP A 405 10.55 -2.55 33.48
C ASP A 405 9.73 -3.31 32.43
N LYS A 406 9.39 -4.58 32.70
CA LYS A 406 8.49 -5.36 31.83
C LYS A 406 7.12 -4.72 31.75
N ILE A 407 6.56 -4.24 32.86
CA ILE A 407 5.26 -3.53 32.86
C ILE A 407 5.38 -2.24 32.02
N LYS A 408 6.42 -1.43 32.27
CA LYS A 408 6.65 -0.20 31.50
C LYS A 408 6.74 -0.43 30.00
N ASN A 409 7.46 -1.48 29.60
CA ASN A 409 7.70 -1.76 28.18
C ASN A 409 6.50 -2.40 27.47
N MET A 410 5.62 -3.09 28.22
CA MET A 410 4.57 -3.93 27.60
C MET A 410 3.15 -3.44 27.85
N ALA A 411 2.94 -2.58 28.87
CA ALA A 411 1.59 -2.10 29.19
C ALA A 411 0.93 -1.42 27.96
N ILE A 412 -0.36 -1.63 27.81
CA ILE A 412 -1.19 -1.02 26.75
C ILE A 412 -1.38 0.48 27.08
N LEU A 413 -1.69 0.77 28.34
CA LEU A 413 -1.81 2.13 28.87
C LEU A 413 -0.59 2.46 29.72
N TYR A 414 0.20 3.40 29.26
CA TYR A 414 1.37 3.88 29.97
C TYR A 414 1.70 5.33 29.57
N ASP A 415 2.10 6.15 30.55
CA ASP A 415 2.50 7.55 30.33
C ASP A 415 1.45 8.39 29.58
N GLY A 416 0.19 8.22 29.94
CA GLY A 416 -0.92 8.95 29.33
C GLY A 416 -1.22 8.59 27.87
N GLN A 417 -0.71 7.47 27.39
CA GLN A 417 -0.87 7.00 26.00
C GLN A 417 -1.55 5.63 25.92
N VAL A 418 -2.35 5.45 24.87
CA VAL A 418 -2.88 4.16 24.46
C VAL A 418 -1.97 3.62 23.36
N LYS A 419 -1.29 2.50 23.64
CA LYS A 419 -0.31 1.88 22.71
C LYS A 419 -1.01 0.81 21.88
N MET A 420 -1.32 1.12 20.63
CA MET A 420 -2.17 0.28 19.78
C MET A 420 -1.49 -1.04 19.41
N ALA A 421 -0.21 -1.04 19.10
CA ALA A 421 0.52 -2.28 18.80
C ALA A 421 0.50 -3.26 19.98
N HIS A 422 0.63 -2.76 21.21
CA HIS A 422 0.56 -3.59 22.43
C HIS A 422 -0.82 -4.22 22.57
N LEU A 423 -1.90 -3.46 22.36
CA LEU A 423 -3.26 -3.99 22.36
C LEU A 423 -3.46 -5.08 21.30
N ALA A 424 -2.98 -4.85 20.09
CA ALA A 424 -3.07 -5.81 18.99
C ALA A 424 -2.34 -7.14 19.30
N ILE A 425 -1.15 -7.06 19.89
CA ILE A 425 -0.35 -8.24 20.26
C ILE A 425 -1.02 -9.02 21.40
N VAL A 426 -1.51 -8.32 22.42
CA VAL A 426 -2.15 -8.95 23.57
C VAL A 426 -3.39 -9.75 23.16
N ALA A 427 -4.21 -9.20 22.29
CA ALA A 427 -5.48 -9.81 21.87
C ALA A 427 -5.34 -10.74 20.65
N GLY A 428 -4.41 -10.47 19.74
CA GLY A 428 -4.26 -11.23 18.51
C GLY A 428 -3.82 -12.69 18.75
N TYR A 429 -4.43 -13.63 18.05
CA TYR A 429 -3.98 -15.03 18.09
C TYR A 429 -2.73 -15.29 17.23
N SER A 430 -2.41 -14.36 16.34
CA SER A 430 -1.20 -14.36 15.50
C SER A 430 -0.68 -12.95 15.33
N VAL A 431 0.64 -12.81 15.39
CA VAL A 431 1.38 -11.58 15.11
C VAL A 431 2.43 -11.93 14.07
N ASN A 432 2.33 -11.36 12.87
CA ASN A 432 3.32 -11.64 11.85
C ASN A 432 4.04 -10.38 11.37
N GLY A 433 5.32 -10.56 11.06
CA GLY A 433 6.08 -9.64 10.22
C GLY A 433 5.87 -9.95 8.75
N VAL A 434 6.45 -9.13 7.87
CA VAL A 434 6.19 -9.14 6.42
C VAL A 434 7.41 -9.43 5.56
N ALA A 435 8.55 -9.72 6.17
CA ALA A 435 9.75 -10.28 5.59
C ALA A 435 10.54 -10.99 6.70
N ARG A 436 11.42 -11.91 6.33
CA ARG A 436 12.17 -12.70 7.33
C ARG A 436 13.01 -11.80 8.23
N LEU A 437 13.80 -10.89 7.66
CA LEU A 437 14.62 -9.95 8.44
C LEU A 437 13.75 -9.06 9.35
N HIS A 438 12.66 -8.53 8.84
CA HIS A 438 11.70 -7.74 9.61
C HIS A 438 11.20 -8.49 10.86
N THR A 439 10.78 -9.73 10.65
CA THR A 439 10.26 -10.57 11.73
C THR A 439 11.32 -10.84 12.80
N GLU A 440 12.58 -11.08 12.40
CA GLU A 440 13.69 -11.27 13.33
C GLU A 440 14.01 -10.00 14.12
N ILE A 441 13.95 -8.83 13.49
CA ILE A 441 14.13 -7.53 14.17
C ILE A 441 13.00 -7.31 15.19
N LEU A 442 11.75 -7.60 14.84
CA LEU A 442 10.63 -7.52 15.78
C LEU A 442 10.86 -8.40 17.02
N LYS A 443 11.27 -9.65 16.81
CA LYS A 443 11.52 -10.61 17.89
C LYS A 443 12.69 -10.23 18.79
N LYS A 444 13.76 -9.67 18.23
CA LYS A 444 15.03 -9.43 18.94
C LYS A 444 15.18 -8.00 19.46
N GLN A 445 14.46 -7.04 18.89
CA GLN A 445 14.59 -5.62 19.21
C GLN A 445 13.23 -5.02 19.63
N GLU A 446 12.40 -4.62 18.69
CA GLU A 446 11.24 -3.77 18.93
C GLU A 446 10.16 -4.40 19.82
N LEU A 447 9.89 -5.71 19.65
CA LEU A 447 8.85 -6.44 20.38
C LEU A 447 9.43 -7.58 21.20
N LYS A 448 10.70 -7.47 21.59
CA LYS A 448 11.44 -8.51 22.30
C LYS A 448 10.70 -9.01 23.54
N ASP A 449 10.20 -8.11 24.38
CA ASP A 449 9.52 -8.48 25.62
C ASP A 449 8.23 -9.27 25.35
N PHE A 450 7.50 -8.91 24.32
CA PHE A 450 6.31 -9.66 23.88
C PHE A 450 6.67 -11.03 23.30
N TYR A 451 7.72 -11.11 22.52
CA TYR A 451 8.20 -12.38 21.98
C TYR A 451 8.66 -13.34 23.10
N GLU A 452 9.39 -12.83 24.09
CA GLU A 452 9.80 -13.62 25.26
C GLU A 452 8.60 -14.14 26.05
N MET A 453 7.53 -13.34 26.14
CA MET A 453 6.32 -13.72 26.90
C MET A 453 5.40 -14.66 26.11
N MET A 454 5.24 -14.45 24.80
CA MET A 454 4.26 -15.11 23.93
C MET A 454 4.89 -15.53 22.59
N PRO A 455 5.96 -16.34 22.59
CA PRO A 455 6.70 -16.67 21.36
C PRO A 455 5.84 -17.39 20.31
N GLU A 456 4.83 -18.13 20.74
CA GLU A 456 3.91 -18.91 19.88
C GLU A 456 3.06 -18.05 18.94
N LYS A 457 2.87 -16.75 19.26
CA LYS A 457 2.09 -15.85 18.41
C LYS A 457 2.88 -15.35 17.19
N PHE A 458 4.22 -15.29 17.28
CA PHE A 458 5.07 -14.64 16.30
C PHE A 458 5.44 -15.55 15.14
N ASN A 459 5.20 -15.08 13.93
CA ASN A 459 5.58 -15.77 12.71
C ASN A 459 5.89 -14.77 11.58
N ASN A 460 6.46 -15.26 10.48
CA ASN A 460 6.76 -14.48 9.30
C ASN A 460 5.85 -14.88 8.12
N LYS A 461 5.32 -13.89 7.43
CA LYS A 461 4.66 -14.05 6.14
C LYS A 461 5.28 -13.03 5.17
N THR A 462 6.28 -13.47 4.40
CA THR A 462 6.92 -12.60 3.42
C THR A 462 5.89 -12.11 2.41
N ASN A 463 5.85 -10.79 2.20
CA ASN A 463 4.93 -10.16 1.26
C ASN A 463 5.11 -10.70 -0.15
N GLY A 464 4.12 -10.45 -0.98
CA GLY A 464 4.11 -10.79 -2.39
C GLY A 464 3.24 -9.82 -3.18
N ILE A 465 3.29 -9.96 -4.49
CA ILE A 465 2.54 -9.16 -5.46
C ILE A 465 1.72 -10.07 -6.37
N THR A 466 0.62 -9.56 -6.94
CA THR A 466 -0.10 -10.31 -7.95
C THR A 466 0.54 -10.16 -9.33
N GLN A 467 0.95 -11.27 -9.92
CA GLN A 467 1.49 -11.33 -11.27
C GLN A 467 0.45 -10.98 -12.34
N ARG A 468 -0.82 -11.10 -12.05
CA ARG A 468 -1.91 -10.72 -12.94
C ARG A 468 -1.95 -9.21 -13.19
N ARG A 469 -1.74 -8.39 -12.16
CA ARG A 469 -1.60 -6.93 -12.32
C ARG A 469 -0.24 -6.52 -12.85
N PHE A 470 0.85 -7.02 -12.24
CA PHE A 470 2.19 -6.48 -12.47
C PHE A 470 3.00 -7.11 -13.59
N LEU A 471 2.50 -8.21 -14.17
CA LEU A 471 3.06 -8.79 -15.39
C LEU A 471 2.01 -8.91 -16.49
N LEU A 472 0.92 -9.64 -16.26
CA LEU A 472 -0.08 -9.93 -17.29
C LEU A 472 -0.78 -8.65 -17.80
N HIS A 473 -1.19 -7.76 -16.91
CA HIS A 473 -1.79 -6.46 -17.25
C HIS A 473 -0.73 -5.39 -17.52
N GLY A 474 0.25 -5.27 -16.64
CA GLY A 474 1.21 -4.14 -16.65
C GLY A 474 2.29 -4.23 -17.72
N ASN A 475 2.62 -5.43 -18.20
CA ASN A 475 3.68 -5.65 -19.20
C ASN A 475 3.28 -6.75 -20.18
N GLN A 476 2.33 -6.42 -21.03
CA GLN A 476 1.71 -7.38 -21.95
C GLN A 476 2.72 -8.02 -22.92
N LEU A 477 3.70 -7.24 -23.43
CA LEU A 477 4.73 -7.76 -24.29
C LEU A 477 5.56 -8.86 -23.61
N LEU A 478 5.95 -8.64 -22.36
CA LEU A 478 6.70 -9.64 -21.60
C LEU A 478 5.80 -10.82 -21.22
N ALA A 479 4.57 -10.60 -20.85
CA ALA A 479 3.62 -11.67 -20.52
C ALA A 479 3.38 -12.60 -21.69
N ASP A 480 3.21 -12.06 -22.90
CA ASP A 480 3.07 -12.84 -24.13
C ASP A 480 4.33 -13.66 -24.42
N TRP A 481 5.50 -13.03 -24.32
CA TRP A 481 6.79 -13.71 -24.51
C TRP A 481 7.01 -14.87 -23.51
N VAL A 482 6.66 -14.65 -22.24
CA VAL A 482 6.73 -15.69 -21.21
C VAL A 482 5.79 -16.84 -21.55
N THR A 483 4.54 -16.53 -21.91
CA THR A 483 3.53 -17.55 -22.28
C THR A 483 3.96 -18.36 -23.51
N ASP A 484 4.53 -17.71 -24.50
CA ASP A 484 5.03 -18.40 -25.72
C ASP A 484 6.20 -19.37 -25.42
N HIS A 485 7.00 -19.09 -24.40
CA HIS A 485 8.15 -19.92 -24.03
C HIS A 485 7.84 -21.04 -23.04
N ILE A 486 6.94 -20.79 -22.06
CA ILE A 486 6.73 -21.74 -20.95
C ILE A 486 5.26 -22.15 -20.75
N GLY A 487 4.32 -21.65 -21.57
CA GLY A 487 2.88 -21.86 -21.38
C GLY A 487 2.25 -20.85 -20.43
N PRO A 488 0.91 -20.89 -20.28
CA PRO A 488 0.15 -19.91 -19.49
C PRO A 488 0.04 -20.24 -17.99
N GLU A 489 0.57 -21.35 -17.53
CA GLU A 489 0.38 -21.84 -16.15
C GLU A 489 0.94 -20.87 -15.09
N TRP A 490 1.93 -20.04 -15.45
CA TRP A 490 2.51 -19.05 -14.54
C TRP A 490 1.48 -18.02 -14.02
N ILE A 491 0.39 -17.82 -14.74
CA ILE A 491 -0.64 -16.83 -14.39
C ILE A 491 -1.29 -17.17 -13.03
N THR A 492 -1.47 -18.45 -12.75
CA THR A 492 -2.04 -18.95 -11.48
C THR A 492 -1.06 -19.72 -10.61
N ASP A 493 0.13 -19.99 -11.12
CA ASP A 493 1.22 -20.64 -10.40
C ASP A 493 2.55 -20.01 -10.83
N LEU A 494 2.95 -18.95 -10.16
CA LEU A 494 4.16 -18.19 -10.53
C LEU A 494 5.45 -19.00 -10.34
N SER A 495 5.43 -20.13 -9.63
CA SER A 495 6.61 -21.02 -9.55
C SER A 495 7.04 -21.53 -10.91
N GLN A 496 6.11 -21.63 -11.87
CA GLN A 496 6.36 -22.04 -13.25
C GLN A 496 7.30 -21.08 -14.01
N ILE A 497 7.42 -19.82 -13.56
CA ILE A 497 8.29 -18.83 -14.23
C ILE A 497 9.76 -19.24 -14.18
N SER A 498 10.15 -20.11 -13.25
CA SER A 498 11.49 -20.67 -13.15
C SER A 498 11.91 -21.47 -14.36
N LYS A 499 10.98 -21.94 -15.19
CA LYS A 499 11.24 -22.60 -16.48
C LYS A 499 11.99 -21.70 -17.46
N LEU A 500 11.90 -20.37 -17.28
CA LEU A 500 12.67 -19.42 -18.09
C LEU A 500 14.19 -19.55 -17.91
N LYS A 501 14.67 -20.16 -16.84
CA LYS A 501 16.10 -20.35 -16.59
C LYS A 501 16.84 -21.06 -17.71
N VAL A 502 16.16 -21.94 -18.46
CA VAL A 502 16.77 -22.66 -19.60
C VAL A 502 17.07 -21.75 -20.79
N TYR A 503 16.48 -20.56 -20.85
CA TYR A 503 16.63 -19.61 -21.96
C TYR A 503 17.63 -18.48 -21.67
N VAL A 504 18.15 -18.36 -20.44
CA VAL A 504 18.96 -17.19 -20.04
C VAL A 504 20.30 -17.08 -20.78
N ASP A 505 20.83 -18.18 -21.31
CA ASP A 505 22.04 -18.24 -22.11
C ASP A 505 21.75 -18.37 -23.62
N ASP A 506 20.50 -18.38 -24.06
CA ASP A 506 20.09 -18.40 -25.46
C ASP A 506 20.11 -16.98 -26.03
N GLU A 507 20.96 -16.75 -27.05
CA GLU A 507 21.17 -15.42 -27.64
C GLU A 507 19.89 -14.85 -28.25
N LYS A 508 19.04 -15.68 -28.86
CA LYS A 508 17.80 -15.23 -29.46
C LYS A 508 16.80 -14.79 -28.36
N ALA A 509 16.67 -15.59 -27.31
CA ALA A 509 15.81 -15.26 -26.18
C ALA A 509 16.29 -13.97 -25.48
N GLN A 510 17.60 -13.78 -25.32
CA GLN A 510 18.19 -12.54 -24.78
C GLN A 510 17.83 -11.33 -25.63
N GLN A 511 17.95 -11.42 -26.94
CA GLN A 511 17.64 -10.34 -27.87
C GLN A 511 16.13 -9.99 -27.83
N GLU A 512 15.27 -11.00 -27.81
CA GLU A 512 13.82 -10.82 -27.71
C GLU A 512 13.43 -10.14 -26.39
N PHE A 513 13.97 -10.61 -25.28
CA PHE A 513 13.72 -10.05 -23.94
C PHE A 513 14.16 -8.59 -23.84
N MET A 514 15.37 -8.28 -24.29
CA MET A 514 15.90 -6.91 -24.27
C MET A 514 15.20 -5.98 -25.27
N ASN A 515 14.71 -6.51 -26.39
CA ASN A 515 13.89 -5.74 -27.32
C ASN A 515 12.53 -5.35 -26.70
N ILE A 516 11.91 -6.25 -25.93
CA ILE A 516 10.70 -5.96 -25.17
C ILE A 516 10.98 -4.83 -24.16
N LYS A 517 12.08 -4.93 -23.41
CA LYS A 517 12.52 -3.87 -22.49
C LYS A 517 12.68 -2.53 -23.21
N TYR A 518 13.34 -2.55 -24.35
CA TYR A 518 13.55 -1.35 -25.16
C TYR A 518 12.23 -0.72 -25.62
N GLN A 519 11.26 -1.52 -26.08
CA GLN A 519 9.95 -1.01 -26.47
C GLN A 519 9.21 -0.36 -25.28
N ASN A 520 9.29 -0.97 -24.10
CA ASN A 520 8.74 -0.39 -22.88
C ASN A 520 9.46 0.92 -22.50
N LYS A 521 10.76 1.00 -22.69
CA LYS A 521 11.54 2.24 -22.45
C LYS A 521 11.16 3.35 -23.43
N VAL A 522 10.93 3.03 -24.70
CA VAL A 522 10.44 3.99 -25.72
C VAL A 522 9.08 4.53 -25.31
N ARG A 523 8.17 3.66 -24.83
CA ARG A 523 6.84 4.07 -24.35
C ARG A 523 6.96 5.01 -23.15
N LEU A 524 7.81 4.71 -22.18
CA LEU A 524 8.03 5.57 -21.01
C LEU A 524 8.71 6.89 -21.41
N ALA A 525 9.69 6.86 -22.32
CA ALA A 525 10.34 8.07 -22.83
C ALA A 525 9.34 9.03 -23.49
N LYS A 526 8.39 8.49 -24.24
CA LYS A 526 7.29 9.28 -24.83
C LYS A 526 6.42 9.90 -23.75
N TYR A 527 6.04 9.12 -22.74
CA TYR A 527 5.26 9.63 -21.59
C TYR A 527 5.99 10.77 -20.86
N ILE A 528 7.30 10.61 -20.62
CA ILE A 528 8.13 11.62 -19.97
C ILE A 528 8.19 12.90 -20.82
N LEU A 529 8.36 12.77 -22.14
CA LEU A 529 8.35 13.95 -23.04
C LEU A 529 7.03 14.70 -22.99
N GLU A 530 5.92 13.98 -23.05
CA GLU A 530 4.56 14.56 -23.03
C GLU A 530 4.21 15.22 -21.69
N HIS A 531 4.65 14.67 -20.57
CA HIS A 531 4.26 15.14 -19.23
C HIS A 531 5.31 16.02 -18.54
N ASN A 532 6.59 15.78 -18.80
CA ASN A 532 7.70 16.50 -18.17
C ASN A 532 8.40 17.47 -19.13
N GLY A 533 8.16 17.37 -20.45
CA GLY A 533 8.88 18.14 -21.46
C GLY A 533 10.37 17.81 -21.54
N VAL A 534 10.79 16.67 -21.03
CA VAL A 534 12.18 16.22 -21.03
C VAL A 534 12.36 15.11 -22.05
N GLU A 535 13.26 15.32 -22.99
CA GLU A 535 13.68 14.27 -23.95
C GLU A 535 14.72 13.37 -23.29
N VAL A 536 14.40 12.07 -23.19
CA VAL A 536 15.28 11.05 -22.64
C VAL A 536 15.65 10.02 -23.71
N ASN A 537 16.89 9.56 -23.67
CA ASN A 537 17.37 8.54 -24.59
C ASN A 537 16.95 7.14 -24.07
N PRO A 538 16.09 6.40 -24.82
CA PRO A 538 15.69 5.06 -24.39
C PRO A 538 16.82 4.03 -24.38
N ARG A 539 17.97 4.34 -24.97
CA ARG A 539 19.17 3.51 -24.87
C ARG A 539 20.02 3.81 -23.63
N SER A 540 19.74 4.90 -22.91
CA SER A 540 20.37 5.16 -21.61
C SER A 540 19.93 4.14 -20.57
N ILE A 541 20.70 4.01 -19.50
CA ILE A 541 20.27 3.21 -18.34
C ILE A 541 19.10 3.90 -17.64
N PHE A 542 17.95 3.25 -17.54
CA PHE A 542 16.82 3.74 -16.76
C PHE A 542 16.96 3.28 -15.32
N ASP A 543 17.47 4.18 -14.50
CA ASP A 543 17.70 4.00 -13.07
C ASP A 543 16.49 4.59 -12.30
N VAL A 544 15.71 3.73 -11.63
CA VAL A 544 14.37 4.09 -11.18
C VAL A 544 14.21 3.93 -9.68
N GLN A 545 13.79 5.03 -9.03
CA GLN A 545 13.36 5.04 -7.64
C GLN A 545 11.95 5.62 -7.55
N VAL A 546 10.94 4.76 -7.48
CA VAL A 546 9.54 5.14 -7.37
C VAL A 546 8.92 4.50 -6.14
N LYS A 547 8.62 5.32 -5.16
CA LYS A 547 8.05 4.96 -3.86
C LYS A 547 7.67 6.21 -3.08
N ARG A 548 6.88 6.05 -2.02
CA ARG A 548 6.58 7.13 -1.08
C ARG A 548 7.88 7.82 -0.63
N LEU A 549 7.87 9.14 -0.54
CA LEU A 549 9.05 9.86 -0.06
C LEU A 549 9.12 9.80 1.47
N HIS A 550 10.19 9.23 1.95
CA HIS A 550 10.55 9.21 3.36
C HIS A 550 12.07 9.21 3.51
N GLU A 551 12.60 9.86 4.56
CA GLU A 551 14.04 9.96 4.76
C GLU A 551 14.75 8.60 4.84
N TYR A 552 14.14 7.58 5.46
CA TYR A 552 14.75 6.25 5.56
C TYR A 552 14.83 5.50 4.21
N LYS A 553 14.00 5.85 3.22
CA LYS A 553 14.04 5.30 1.85
C LYS A 553 15.17 5.91 1.02
N ARG A 554 15.74 6.98 1.51
CA ARG A 554 16.96 7.64 1.06
C ARG A 554 16.97 8.14 -0.38
N GLN A 555 15.86 8.72 -0.83
CA GLN A 555 15.87 9.48 -2.08
C GLN A 555 16.94 10.58 -2.05
N LEU A 556 17.24 11.11 -0.87
CA LEU A 556 18.33 12.07 -0.68
C LEU A 556 19.71 11.48 -1.05
N LEU A 557 20.00 10.24 -0.66
CA LEU A 557 21.24 9.56 -1.07
C LEU A 557 21.35 9.47 -2.60
N ASN A 558 20.26 9.11 -3.27
CA ASN A 558 20.21 9.01 -4.73
C ASN A 558 20.50 10.37 -5.39
N ILE A 559 19.82 11.43 -4.98
CA ILE A 559 20.01 12.74 -5.62
C ILE A 559 21.39 13.34 -5.30
N LEU A 560 21.96 13.11 -4.12
CA LEU A 560 23.33 13.51 -3.80
C LEU A 560 24.36 12.78 -4.68
N HIS A 561 24.13 11.52 -4.97
CA HIS A 561 24.93 10.75 -5.93
C HIS A 561 24.79 11.29 -7.36
N VAL A 562 23.62 11.72 -7.77
CA VAL A 562 23.42 12.39 -9.07
C VAL A 562 24.23 13.66 -9.16
N ILE A 563 24.26 14.48 -8.10
CA ILE A 563 25.12 15.68 -8.03
C ILE A 563 26.60 15.29 -8.15
N TYR A 564 27.02 14.25 -7.43
CA TYR A 564 28.37 13.72 -7.54
C TYR A 564 28.74 13.30 -8.99
N LEU A 565 27.85 12.59 -9.68
CA LEU A 565 28.07 12.21 -11.09
C LEU A 565 28.16 13.44 -12.00
N TYR A 566 27.31 14.43 -11.79
CA TYR A 566 27.34 15.68 -12.53
C TYR A 566 28.67 16.40 -12.37
N ASP A 567 29.20 16.46 -11.14
CA ASP A 567 30.51 17.03 -10.85
C ASP A 567 31.64 16.27 -11.56
N GLN A 568 31.59 14.93 -11.55
CA GLN A 568 32.58 14.10 -12.21
C GLN A 568 32.60 14.34 -13.73
N ILE A 569 31.43 14.41 -14.36
CA ILE A 569 31.32 14.71 -15.79
C ILE A 569 31.87 16.09 -16.12
N LYS A 570 31.58 17.08 -15.28
CA LYS A 570 32.07 18.47 -15.48
C LYS A 570 33.58 18.59 -15.31
N LYS A 571 34.18 17.86 -14.35
CA LYS A 571 35.63 17.85 -14.09
C LYS A 571 36.39 17.05 -15.13
N HIS A 572 35.78 16.00 -15.66
CA HIS A 572 36.39 15.04 -16.56
C HIS A 572 35.52 14.85 -17.82
N PRO A 573 35.38 15.88 -18.70
CA PRO A 573 34.52 15.81 -19.87
C PRO A 573 34.93 14.73 -20.86
N GLU A 574 36.20 14.30 -20.81
CA GLU A 574 36.75 13.19 -21.61
C GLU A 574 36.37 11.80 -21.08
N MET A 575 35.78 11.71 -19.91
CA MET A 575 35.41 10.43 -19.30
C MET A 575 34.36 9.70 -20.15
N ASP A 576 34.59 8.43 -20.39
CA ASP A 576 33.65 7.53 -21.06
C ASP A 576 32.52 7.21 -20.07
N PHE A 577 31.50 8.06 -20.04
CA PHE A 577 30.31 7.92 -19.20
C PHE A 577 29.16 7.34 -20.03
N TYR A 578 28.59 6.20 -19.56
CA TYR A 578 27.44 5.62 -20.24
C TYR A 578 26.19 6.46 -19.92
N PRO A 579 25.40 6.87 -20.94
CA PRO A 579 24.22 7.70 -20.71
C PRO A 579 23.26 7.10 -19.69
N ARG A 580 22.80 7.91 -18.76
CA ARG A 580 21.96 7.48 -17.64
C ARG A 580 20.81 8.44 -17.37
N THR A 581 19.62 7.89 -17.20
CA THR A 581 18.41 8.62 -16.83
C THR A 581 17.96 8.17 -15.46
N PHE A 582 18.02 9.08 -14.48
CA PHE A 582 17.49 8.86 -13.13
C PHE A 582 16.02 9.27 -13.09
N ILE A 583 15.15 8.32 -12.78
CA ILE A 583 13.70 8.51 -12.76
C ILE A 583 13.20 8.38 -11.33
N PHE A 584 12.61 9.47 -10.82
CA PHE A 584 11.99 9.52 -9.51
C PHE A 584 10.48 9.62 -9.64
N GLY A 585 9.78 9.07 -8.67
CA GLY A 585 8.36 9.26 -8.47
C GLY A 585 8.06 9.06 -7.00
N ALA A 586 7.47 10.07 -6.35
CA ALA A 586 7.25 10.03 -4.91
C ALA A 586 6.19 11.05 -4.48
N LYS A 587 5.33 10.65 -3.55
CA LYS A 587 4.48 11.59 -2.81
C LYS A 587 5.00 11.69 -1.38
N ALA A 588 5.15 12.92 -0.88
CA ALA A 588 5.46 13.20 0.50
C ALA A 588 4.17 13.48 1.29
N SER A 589 4.09 13.07 2.55
CA SER A 589 2.99 13.48 3.43
C SER A 589 2.91 15.01 3.50
N ALA A 590 1.70 15.57 3.47
CA ALA A 590 1.48 17.02 3.39
C ALA A 590 2.19 17.82 4.51
N GLY A 591 2.22 17.28 5.72
CA GLY A 591 2.90 17.89 6.89
C GLY A 591 4.39 17.59 7.03
N TYR A 592 4.97 16.81 6.12
CA TYR A 592 6.38 16.37 6.19
C TYR A 592 7.28 17.33 5.42
N ALA A 593 7.64 18.44 6.05
CA ALA A 593 8.37 19.55 5.40
C ALA A 593 9.71 19.12 4.79
N ARG A 594 10.50 18.30 5.51
CA ARG A 594 11.82 17.83 5.01
C ARG A 594 11.69 16.93 3.79
N ALA A 595 10.72 16.03 3.79
CA ALA A 595 10.41 15.19 2.62
C ALA A 595 10.00 16.02 1.40
N LYS A 596 9.16 17.03 1.60
CA LYS A 596 8.76 17.95 0.53
C LYS A 596 9.95 18.76 0.00
N LYS A 597 10.90 19.11 0.87
CA LYS A 597 12.15 19.79 0.49
C LYS A 597 13.06 18.89 -0.35
N ILE A 598 13.09 17.60 -0.09
CA ILE A 598 13.82 16.63 -0.91
C ILE A 598 13.23 16.58 -2.34
N ILE A 599 11.92 16.60 -2.49
CA ILE A 599 11.27 16.71 -3.80
C ILE A 599 11.72 17.99 -4.53
N LYS A 600 11.74 19.13 -3.83
CA LYS A 600 12.23 20.38 -4.41
C LYS A 600 13.71 20.27 -4.82
N LEU A 601 14.56 19.62 -4.03
CA LEU A 601 15.96 19.39 -4.39
C LEU A 601 16.09 18.56 -5.67
N ILE A 602 15.35 17.47 -5.79
CA ILE A 602 15.37 16.61 -7.00
C ILE A 602 15.02 17.45 -8.24
N ASN A 603 13.96 18.25 -8.17
CA ASN A 603 13.54 19.08 -9.31
C ASN A 603 14.53 20.21 -9.60
N SER A 604 15.16 20.78 -8.56
CA SER A 604 16.18 21.82 -8.73
C SER A 604 17.46 21.27 -9.39
N VAL A 605 17.88 20.07 -9.01
CA VAL A 605 18.99 19.35 -9.66
C VAL A 605 18.63 19.02 -11.11
N ALA A 606 17.42 18.54 -11.36
CA ALA A 606 16.91 18.24 -12.70
C ALA A 606 16.99 19.48 -13.62
N ASP A 607 16.57 20.64 -13.13
CA ASP A 607 16.60 21.89 -13.89
C ASP A 607 18.02 22.28 -14.32
N VAL A 608 18.99 22.11 -13.45
CA VAL A 608 20.38 22.41 -13.77
C VAL A 608 20.99 21.36 -14.71
N VAL A 609 20.88 20.09 -14.37
CA VAL A 609 21.52 18.98 -15.08
C VAL A 609 20.94 18.80 -16.50
N ASN A 610 19.62 18.82 -16.62
CA ASN A 610 18.94 18.58 -17.90
C ASN A 610 19.18 19.72 -18.92
N ASN A 611 19.47 20.92 -18.45
CA ASN A 611 19.68 22.09 -19.29
C ASN A 611 21.17 22.45 -19.50
N ASP A 612 22.09 21.69 -18.93
CA ASP A 612 23.54 21.90 -19.15
C ASP A 612 24.00 21.23 -20.45
N ALA A 613 24.11 22.00 -21.52
CA ALA A 613 24.56 21.51 -22.82
C ALA A 613 26.00 20.93 -22.78
N SER A 614 26.83 21.34 -21.81
CA SER A 614 28.22 20.92 -21.73
C SER A 614 28.41 19.44 -21.38
N ILE A 615 27.38 18.80 -20.83
CA ILE A 615 27.40 17.36 -20.51
C ILE A 615 26.77 16.47 -21.62
N GLU A 616 26.38 17.09 -22.73
CA GLU A 616 25.90 16.41 -23.95
C GLU A 616 24.76 15.41 -23.71
N GLY A 617 23.87 15.68 -22.74
CA GLY A 617 22.75 14.80 -22.39
C GLY A 617 23.15 13.44 -21.79
N LYS A 618 24.39 13.29 -21.36
CA LYS A 618 24.88 12.05 -20.72
C LYS A 618 24.14 11.68 -19.43
N LEU A 619 23.60 12.68 -18.76
CA LEU A 619 22.88 12.55 -17.50
C LEU A 619 21.55 13.30 -17.58
N LYS A 620 20.46 12.62 -17.26
CA LYS A 620 19.11 13.20 -17.17
C LYS A 620 18.48 12.83 -15.86
N VAL A 621 17.69 13.76 -15.31
CA VAL A 621 16.91 13.57 -14.07
C VAL A 621 15.48 13.87 -14.35
N VAL A 622 14.57 12.98 -14.00
CA VAL A 622 13.14 13.10 -14.22
C VAL A 622 12.39 12.83 -12.93
N PHE A 623 11.50 13.72 -12.55
CA PHE A 623 10.54 13.50 -11.48
C PHE A 623 9.14 13.31 -12.08
N ILE A 624 8.60 12.08 -12.02
CA ILE A 624 7.28 11.77 -12.55
C ILE A 624 6.23 12.24 -11.53
N GLU A 625 5.42 13.21 -11.96
CA GLU A 625 4.35 13.80 -11.17
C GLU A 625 3.25 12.79 -10.88
N ASN A 626 2.68 12.89 -9.68
CA ASN A 626 1.52 12.10 -9.27
C ASN A 626 1.67 10.59 -9.47
N TYR A 627 2.76 10.03 -8.93
CA TYR A 627 3.02 8.60 -8.95
C TYR A 627 1.84 7.83 -8.35
N ARG A 628 1.28 6.87 -9.11
CA ARG A 628 0.12 6.06 -8.78
C ARG A 628 0.16 4.73 -9.54
N VAL A 629 -0.77 3.81 -9.30
CA VAL A 629 -0.74 2.47 -9.90
C VAL A 629 -0.73 2.51 -11.43
N SER A 630 -1.55 3.36 -12.05
CA SER A 630 -1.68 3.40 -13.51
C SER A 630 -0.39 3.81 -14.24
N ASN A 631 0.40 4.76 -13.69
CA ASN A 631 1.71 5.08 -14.27
C ASN A 631 2.84 4.17 -13.76
N ALA A 632 2.67 3.60 -12.57
CA ALA A 632 3.64 2.66 -12.00
C ALA A 632 3.87 1.42 -12.87
N GLU A 633 2.82 0.84 -13.42
CA GLU A 633 2.92 -0.34 -14.30
C GLU A 633 3.86 -0.09 -15.49
N MET A 634 3.71 1.06 -16.15
CA MET A 634 4.58 1.47 -17.26
C MET A 634 6.03 1.66 -16.81
N ILE A 635 6.23 2.22 -15.63
CA ILE A 635 7.55 2.47 -15.05
C ILE A 635 8.25 1.15 -14.72
N PHE A 636 7.57 0.21 -14.08
CA PHE A 636 8.14 -1.11 -13.75
C PHE A 636 8.56 -1.87 -15.00
N ALA A 637 7.74 -1.84 -16.05
CA ALA A 637 8.04 -2.50 -17.32
C ALA A 637 9.27 -1.94 -18.02
N ALA A 638 9.55 -0.65 -17.86
CA ALA A 638 10.63 0.07 -18.55
C ALA A 638 11.94 0.17 -17.76
N ALA A 639 11.95 -0.14 -16.47
CA ALA A 639 13.13 0.05 -15.63
C ALA A 639 14.27 -0.92 -15.98
N ASP A 640 15.50 -0.41 -16.02
CA ASP A 640 16.71 -1.22 -16.08
C ASP A 640 17.23 -1.55 -14.69
N VAL A 641 17.18 -0.60 -13.75
CA VAL A 641 17.70 -0.71 -12.40
C VAL A 641 16.62 -0.37 -11.38
N SER A 642 16.44 -1.25 -10.41
CA SER A 642 15.53 -1.11 -9.28
C SER A 642 16.26 -0.56 -8.07
N GLU A 643 16.02 0.69 -7.73
CA GLU A 643 16.61 1.37 -6.56
C GLU A 643 15.85 0.99 -5.27
N GLN A 644 16.47 0.18 -4.42
CA GLN A 644 15.94 -0.32 -3.15
C GLN A 644 16.94 -0.03 -2.03
N ILE A 645 17.18 1.26 -1.79
CA ILE A 645 18.34 1.79 -1.06
C ILE A 645 18.02 2.29 0.36
N SER A 646 16.98 1.78 0.99
CA SER A 646 16.64 2.10 2.38
C SER A 646 17.83 1.87 3.31
N THR A 647 17.90 2.63 4.41
CA THR A 647 18.82 2.31 5.51
C THR A 647 18.50 0.91 6.02
N ALA A 648 19.48 0.03 6.07
CA ALA A 648 19.27 -1.35 6.51
C ALA A 648 18.63 -1.36 7.91
N SER A 649 17.70 -2.25 8.14
CA SER A 649 16.82 -2.37 9.30
C SER A 649 15.59 -1.45 9.34
N LYS A 650 15.32 -0.64 8.32
CA LYS A 650 14.23 0.35 8.35
C LYS A 650 13.03 0.00 7.46
N GLU A 651 13.26 -0.61 6.30
CA GLU A 651 12.17 -1.08 5.45
C GLU A 651 11.69 -2.46 5.92
N ALA A 652 10.42 -2.59 6.29
CA ALA A 652 9.89 -3.87 6.77
C ALA A 652 9.94 -4.96 5.69
N SER A 653 9.52 -4.66 4.50
CA SER A 653 9.57 -5.56 3.35
C SER A 653 9.94 -4.83 2.07
N GLY A 654 9.12 -3.85 1.68
CA GLY A 654 9.01 -3.38 0.31
C GLY A 654 8.22 -4.37 -0.55
N THR A 655 7.59 -3.85 -1.59
CA THR A 655 6.93 -4.64 -2.63
C THR A 655 7.29 -4.14 -4.03
N GLY A 656 7.73 -2.89 -4.15
CA GLY A 656 8.28 -2.36 -5.39
C GLY A 656 9.47 -3.18 -5.90
N ASN A 657 10.33 -3.63 -5.01
CA ASN A 657 11.45 -4.52 -5.30
C ASN A 657 11.01 -5.79 -6.04
N MET A 658 9.91 -6.41 -5.64
CA MET A 658 9.34 -7.61 -6.27
C MET A 658 8.77 -7.32 -7.67
N LYS A 659 8.13 -6.17 -7.85
CA LYS A 659 7.55 -5.73 -9.13
C LYS A 659 8.64 -5.48 -10.17
N PHE A 660 9.71 -4.81 -9.79
CA PHE A 660 10.90 -4.63 -10.65
C PHE A 660 11.56 -5.95 -11.00
N MET A 661 11.77 -6.82 -10.02
CA MET A 661 12.35 -8.15 -10.22
C MET A 661 11.58 -8.96 -11.25
N LEU A 662 10.25 -9.02 -11.10
CA LEU A 662 9.36 -9.72 -12.02
C LEU A 662 9.42 -9.16 -13.44
N ASN A 663 9.66 -7.87 -13.61
CA ASN A 663 9.79 -7.17 -14.88
C ASN A 663 11.24 -7.14 -15.41
N GLY A 664 12.16 -7.86 -14.80
CA GLY A 664 13.52 -8.03 -15.30
C GLY A 664 14.45 -6.84 -14.99
N ALA A 665 14.24 -6.13 -13.91
CA ALA A 665 15.16 -5.09 -13.44
C ALA A 665 15.95 -5.60 -12.22
N PRO A 666 17.26 -5.76 -12.33
CA PRO A 666 18.12 -6.11 -11.19
C PRO A 666 18.01 -5.09 -10.06
N THR A 667 18.09 -5.58 -8.83
CA THR A 667 18.04 -4.75 -7.62
C THR A 667 19.40 -4.11 -7.35
N LEU A 668 19.41 -2.79 -7.19
CA LEU A 668 20.48 -2.04 -6.54
C LEU A 668 19.97 -1.63 -5.16
N GLY A 669 20.53 -2.21 -4.13
CA GLY A 669 19.95 -2.00 -2.80
C GLY A 669 20.84 -2.42 -1.64
N THR A 670 20.28 -2.22 -0.46
CA THR A 670 20.83 -2.66 0.82
C THR A 670 20.25 -4.01 1.22
N MET A 671 20.91 -4.73 2.13
CA MET A 671 20.37 -5.96 2.71
C MET A 671 19.33 -5.62 3.78
N ASP A 672 18.15 -5.23 3.29
CA ASP A 672 17.02 -4.77 4.09
C ASP A 672 15.70 -5.34 3.58
N GLY A 673 14.76 -5.58 4.47
CA GLY A 673 13.44 -6.07 4.15
C GLY A 673 13.46 -7.32 3.27
N ALA A 674 12.63 -7.33 2.24
CA ALA A 674 12.55 -8.42 1.27
C ALA A 674 13.75 -8.48 0.30
N ASN A 675 14.60 -7.44 0.24
CA ASN A 675 15.81 -7.50 -0.59
C ASN A 675 16.70 -8.69 -0.22
N VAL A 676 16.77 -9.06 1.06
CA VAL A 676 17.53 -10.23 1.53
C VAL A 676 17.05 -11.49 0.82
N GLU A 677 15.75 -11.71 0.76
CA GLU A 677 15.14 -12.88 0.14
C GLU A 677 15.22 -12.83 -1.38
N ILE A 678 15.15 -11.62 -1.98
CA ILE A 678 15.37 -11.43 -3.43
C ILE A 678 16.78 -11.86 -3.83
N VAL A 679 17.78 -11.43 -3.09
CA VAL A 679 19.18 -11.81 -3.35
C VAL A 679 19.40 -13.32 -3.18
N GLU A 680 18.77 -13.93 -2.20
CA GLU A 680 18.82 -15.39 -2.02
C GLU A 680 18.24 -16.14 -3.22
N GLU A 681 17.10 -15.67 -3.75
CA GLU A 681 16.44 -16.32 -4.89
C GLU A 681 17.19 -16.12 -6.21
N VAL A 682 17.77 -14.94 -6.44
CA VAL A 682 18.37 -14.59 -7.73
C VAL A 682 19.88 -14.83 -7.78
N GLY A 683 20.53 -14.91 -6.61
CA GLY A 683 21.99 -14.96 -6.48
C GLY A 683 22.64 -13.57 -6.40
N GLN A 684 23.73 -13.47 -5.65
CA GLN A 684 24.46 -12.21 -5.46
C GLN A 684 25.02 -11.63 -6.75
N GLU A 685 25.35 -12.47 -7.71
CA GLU A 685 25.86 -12.10 -9.03
C GLU A 685 24.80 -11.38 -9.89
N ASN A 686 23.53 -11.47 -9.53
CA ASN A 686 22.41 -10.89 -10.27
C ASN A 686 21.75 -9.71 -9.53
N ALA A 687 22.47 -9.14 -8.57
CA ALA A 687 22.05 -7.97 -7.80
C ALA A 687 23.27 -7.10 -7.45
N PHE A 688 23.03 -5.84 -7.10
CA PHE A 688 24.06 -4.87 -6.71
C PHE A 688 23.82 -4.44 -5.28
N ILE A 689 24.58 -4.99 -4.34
CA ILE A 689 24.37 -4.78 -2.91
C ILE A 689 25.47 -3.87 -2.36
N PHE A 690 25.08 -2.94 -1.48
CA PHE A 690 25.94 -2.00 -0.83
C PHE A 690 25.48 -1.67 0.60
N GLY A 691 26.33 -0.95 1.32
CA GLY A 691 25.98 -0.29 2.57
C GLY A 691 26.12 -1.13 3.82
N LEU A 692 25.86 -0.48 4.95
CA LEU A 692 25.87 -1.11 6.25
C LEU A 692 24.81 -2.22 6.33
N SER A 693 25.11 -3.27 7.08
CA SER A 693 24.14 -4.30 7.43
C SER A 693 23.14 -3.79 8.49
N ALA A 694 22.03 -4.49 8.65
CA ALA A 694 21.05 -4.18 9.69
C ALA A 694 21.68 -4.22 11.10
N ASP A 695 22.55 -5.20 11.37
CA ASP A 695 23.22 -5.34 12.67
C ASP A 695 24.19 -4.16 12.93
N GLU A 696 24.93 -3.71 11.93
CA GLU A 696 25.82 -2.55 12.04
C GLU A 696 25.01 -1.26 12.31
N VAL A 697 23.90 -1.04 11.61
CA VAL A 697 23.03 0.11 11.84
C VAL A 697 22.48 0.08 13.27
N ILE A 698 21.93 -1.03 13.70
CA ILE A 698 21.36 -1.21 15.05
C ILE A 698 22.44 -0.98 16.11
N ASN A 699 23.65 -1.48 15.87
CA ASN A 699 24.79 -1.26 16.78
C ASN A 699 25.14 0.22 16.91
N TYR A 700 25.25 0.97 15.81
CA TYR A 700 25.47 2.40 15.84
C TYR A 700 24.35 3.16 16.55
N GLU A 701 23.11 2.75 16.33
CA GLU A 701 21.94 3.37 16.99
C GLU A 701 21.95 3.15 18.50
N ASN A 702 22.31 1.95 18.95
CA ASN A 702 22.29 1.58 20.36
C ASN A 702 23.54 2.04 21.12
N ASN A 703 24.71 2.01 20.48
CA ASN A 703 26.02 2.18 21.14
C ASN A 703 26.79 3.44 20.66
N GLY A 704 26.29 4.17 19.67
CA GLY A 704 27.01 5.31 19.09
C GLY A 704 28.22 4.90 18.25
N GLY A 705 29.11 5.85 18.03
CA GLY A 705 30.36 5.62 17.28
C GLY A 705 30.33 6.03 15.81
N TYR A 706 29.20 6.54 15.31
CA TYR A 706 29.08 7.12 13.98
C TYR A 706 29.11 8.64 14.03
N ASP A 707 30.03 9.25 13.30
CA ASP A 707 30.13 10.70 13.16
C ASP A 707 30.27 11.10 11.69
N PRO A 708 29.23 11.65 11.07
CA PRO A 708 29.24 12.06 9.66
C PRO A 708 30.21 13.21 9.38
N ARG A 709 30.60 13.99 10.39
CA ARG A 709 31.57 15.09 10.22
C ARG A 709 32.97 14.58 9.89
N VAL A 710 33.34 13.42 10.37
CA VAL A 710 34.60 12.77 9.98
C VAL A 710 34.65 12.55 8.46
N ILE A 711 33.55 12.04 7.90
CA ILE A 711 33.43 11.83 6.44
C ILE A 711 33.49 13.17 5.70
N TYR A 712 32.73 14.15 6.14
CA TYR A 712 32.70 15.49 5.56
C TYR A 712 34.11 16.17 5.57
N ASN A 713 34.84 16.01 6.63
CA ASN A 713 36.17 16.63 6.79
C ASN A 713 37.29 15.91 6.02
N THR A 714 37.10 14.62 5.73
CA THR A 714 38.14 13.79 5.10
C THR A 714 37.87 13.45 3.64
N ASP A 715 36.64 13.67 3.15
CA ASP A 715 36.24 13.39 1.77
C ASP A 715 35.86 14.67 1.04
N ASP A 716 36.77 15.16 0.21
CA ASP A 716 36.63 16.43 -0.50
C ASP A 716 35.46 16.44 -1.49
N GLU A 717 35.18 15.31 -2.14
CA GLU A 717 34.09 15.20 -3.11
C GLU A 717 32.73 15.18 -2.43
N ILE A 718 32.57 14.47 -1.32
CA ILE A 718 31.35 14.51 -0.49
C ILE A 718 31.15 15.93 0.04
N ARG A 719 32.20 16.56 0.55
CA ARG A 719 32.13 17.94 1.04
C ARG A 719 31.69 18.91 -0.07
N GLN A 720 32.17 18.75 -1.29
CA GLN A 720 31.76 19.55 -2.43
C GLN A 720 30.26 19.37 -2.71
N VAL A 721 29.78 18.14 -2.82
CA VAL A 721 28.35 17.83 -3.04
C VAL A 721 27.45 18.49 -2.00
N LEU A 722 27.79 18.38 -0.73
CA LEU A 722 27.03 19.02 0.34
C LEU A 722 27.10 20.56 0.29
N THR A 723 28.26 21.11 -0.04
CA THR A 723 28.46 22.57 -0.18
C THR A 723 27.57 23.13 -1.29
N GLU A 724 27.36 22.38 -2.36
CA GLU A 724 26.51 22.79 -3.51
C GLU A 724 25.02 22.89 -3.17
N LEU A 725 24.59 22.30 -2.07
CA LEU A 725 23.22 22.50 -1.55
C LEU A 725 22.99 23.94 -1.03
N VAL A 726 24.05 24.63 -0.63
CA VAL A 726 23.97 25.90 0.12
C VAL A 726 24.82 27.03 -0.46
N ASN A 727 25.39 26.85 -1.65
CA ASN A 727 26.28 27.84 -2.27
C ASN A 727 25.71 28.55 -3.52
N GLY A 728 24.46 28.27 -3.87
CA GLY A 728 23.79 28.84 -5.03
C GLY A 728 23.83 28.01 -6.31
N THR A 729 24.43 26.80 -6.30
CA THR A 729 24.52 25.93 -7.48
C THR A 729 23.13 25.47 -7.95
N PHE A 730 22.27 25.03 -7.03
CA PHE A 730 20.94 24.50 -7.35
C PHE A 730 19.77 25.43 -6.98
N SER A 731 20.03 26.51 -6.28
CA SER A 731 19.05 27.56 -5.95
C SER A 731 19.76 28.89 -5.70
N SER A 732 19.21 29.97 -6.21
CA SER A 732 19.66 31.32 -5.87
C SER A 732 19.43 31.66 -4.38
N ASP A 733 18.43 31.03 -3.75
CA ASP A 733 18.25 31.06 -2.31
C ASP A 733 19.17 30.01 -1.65
N THR A 734 20.28 30.47 -1.11
CA THR A 734 21.29 29.61 -0.46
C THR A 734 20.81 28.98 0.84
N GLU A 735 19.69 29.44 1.39
CA GLU A 735 19.10 28.90 2.63
C GLU A 735 18.04 27.84 2.34
N LEU A 736 17.61 27.69 1.10
CA LEU A 736 16.52 26.79 0.72
C LEU A 736 16.77 25.34 1.18
N PHE A 737 17.98 24.83 0.98
CA PHE A 737 18.36 23.46 1.33
C PHE A 737 19.23 23.38 2.58
N ARG A 738 19.35 24.45 3.36
CA ARG A 738 20.14 24.50 4.60
C ARG A 738 19.71 23.46 5.62
N ASP A 739 18.41 23.20 5.72
CA ASP A 739 17.89 22.17 6.62
C ASP A 739 18.41 20.76 6.24
N LEU A 740 18.45 20.43 4.96
CA LEU A 740 19.00 19.16 4.47
C LEU A 740 20.50 19.05 4.77
N TYR A 741 21.27 20.11 4.48
CA TYR A 741 22.69 20.19 4.80
C TYR A 741 22.94 19.99 6.31
N ASN A 742 22.21 20.71 7.15
CA ASN A 742 22.35 20.63 8.60
C ASN A 742 21.95 19.26 9.15
N SER A 743 20.91 18.62 8.61
CA SER A 743 20.45 17.30 9.05
C SER A 743 21.53 16.21 8.87
N LEU A 744 22.42 16.39 7.90
CA LEU A 744 23.51 15.46 7.62
C LEU A 744 24.74 15.68 8.51
N LEU A 745 24.92 16.88 9.06
CA LEU A 745 26.16 17.26 9.78
C LEU A 745 25.95 17.60 11.26
N ASN A 746 24.74 17.98 11.64
CA ASN A 746 24.46 18.50 12.96
C ASN A 746 23.37 17.71 13.67
N GLN A 747 23.58 17.50 14.96
CA GLN A 747 22.53 17.01 15.84
C GLN A 747 21.50 18.13 16.09
N ASN A 748 20.21 17.84 15.99
CA ASN A 748 19.14 18.80 16.23
C ASN A 748 17.95 18.14 16.93
N GLY A 749 17.49 18.75 18.04
CA GLY A 749 16.25 18.38 18.70
C GLY A 749 16.11 16.92 19.14
N GLY A 750 17.21 16.23 19.44
CA GLY A 750 17.22 14.81 19.79
C GLY A 750 17.44 13.87 18.60
N GLU A 751 17.39 14.37 17.36
CA GLU A 751 17.79 13.63 16.16
C GLU A 751 19.32 13.59 16.07
N ARG A 752 19.86 12.43 15.71
CA ARG A 752 21.30 12.30 15.43
C ARG A 752 21.63 12.97 14.11
N ALA A 753 22.87 13.49 13.99
CA ALA A 753 23.38 13.90 12.70
C ALA A 753 23.40 12.71 11.74
N ASP A 754 22.95 12.92 10.51
CA ASP A 754 22.83 11.86 9.49
C ASP A 754 22.14 10.60 10.02
N GLN A 755 20.92 10.78 10.51
CA GLN A 755 20.14 9.75 11.20
C GLN A 755 20.02 8.45 10.37
N TYR A 756 20.03 8.54 9.05
CA TYR A 756 19.84 7.41 8.14
C TYR A 756 21.13 6.97 7.43
N PHE A 757 22.30 7.38 7.93
CA PHE A 757 23.62 6.93 7.45
C PHE A 757 23.88 7.19 5.97
N ILE A 758 23.38 8.29 5.43
CA ILE A 758 23.54 8.67 4.02
C ILE A 758 25.03 8.85 3.67
N LEU A 759 25.78 9.61 4.48
CA LEU A 759 27.21 9.81 4.24
C LEU A 759 28.00 8.53 4.47
N GLY A 760 27.63 7.73 5.46
CA GLY A 760 28.26 6.45 5.76
C GLY A 760 28.16 5.44 4.62
N ASP A 761 27.05 5.44 3.90
CA ASP A 761 26.82 4.54 2.77
C ASP A 761 27.13 5.16 1.40
N PHE A 762 27.49 6.45 1.34
CA PHE A 762 27.63 7.15 0.07
C PHE A 762 28.67 6.50 -0.87
N ARG A 763 29.87 6.21 -0.35
CA ARG A 763 30.95 5.63 -1.19
C ARG A 763 30.66 4.20 -1.64
N SER A 764 30.05 3.39 -0.78
CA SER A 764 29.63 2.04 -1.17
C SER A 764 28.50 2.08 -2.21
N TYR A 765 27.59 3.03 -2.08
CA TYR A 765 26.55 3.27 -3.07
C TYR A 765 27.13 3.70 -4.42
N ALA A 766 28.02 4.68 -4.43
CA ALA A 766 28.73 5.14 -5.64
C ALA A 766 29.50 3.99 -6.33
N ALA A 767 30.16 3.14 -5.54
CA ALA A 767 30.85 1.95 -6.06
C ALA A 767 29.88 0.93 -6.68
N ALA A 768 28.73 0.68 -6.05
CA ALA A 768 27.69 -0.20 -6.60
C ALA A 768 27.10 0.37 -7.90
N GLN A 769 26.87 1.67 -7.97
CA GLN A 769 26.42 2.37 -9.18
C GLN A 769 27.42 2.23 -10.34
N LYS A 770 28.70 2.29 -10.05
CA LYS A 770 29.76 2.07 -11.06
C LYS A 770 29.74 0.63 -11.59
N LYS A 771 29.54 -0.34 -10.72
CA LYS A 771 29.37 -1.74 -11.13
C LYS A 771 28.14 -1.94 -12.02
N VAL A 772 27.06 -1.22 -11.79
CA VAL A 772 25.87 -1.23 -12.67
C VAL A 772 26.26 -0.76 -14.08
N GLU A 773 26.98 0.34 -14.20
CA GLU A 773 27.43 0.85 -15.50
C GLU A 773 28.31 -0.16 -16.21
N GLU A 774 29.31 -0.73 -15.53
CA GLU A 774 30.21 -1.74 -16.06
C GLU A 774 29.45 -2.98 -16.56
N ALA A 775 28.49 -3.47 -15.77
CA ALA A 775 27.66 -4.62 -16.12
C ALA A 775 26.72 -4.32 -17.31
N TYR A 776 26.18 -3.11 -17.39
CA TYR A 776 25.28 -2.73 -18.48
C TYR A 776 25.98 -2.66 -19.84
N ARG A 777 27.31 -2.40 -19.88
CA ARG A 777 28.11 -2.40 -21.10
C ARG A 777 28.27 -3.80 -21.70
N ASP A 778 28.21 -4.85 -20.91
CA ASP A 778 28.13 -6.24 -21.34
C ASP A 778 26.65 -6.60 -21.65
N GLU A 779 26.24 -6.37 -22.90
CA GLU A 779 24.83 -6.56 -23.32
C GLU A 779 24.33 -7.99 -23.07
N LYS A 780 25.16 -9.02 -23.29
CA LYS A 780 24.75 -10.41 -23.04
C LYS A 780 24.68 -10.72 -21.56
N GLY A 781 25.66 -10.29 -20.79
CA GLY A 781 25.69 -10.45 -19.34
C GLY A 781 24.51 -9.73 -18.67
N TRP A 782 24.19 -8.52 -19.12
CA TRP A 782 23.05 -7.78 -18.61
C TRP A 782 21.71 -8.44 -18.95
N ALA A 783 21.53 -8.87 -20.20
CA ALA A 783 20.33 -9.61 -20.62
C ALA A 783 20.13 -10.87 -19.79
N ARG A 784 21.19 -11.64 -19.55
CA ARG A 784 21.16 -12.81 -18.69
C ARG A 784 20.73 -12.47 -17.28
N MET A 785 21.30 -11.42 -16.69
CA MET A 785 20.96 -10.94 -15.35
C MET A 785 19.49 -10.51 -15.27
N ALA A 786 19.00 -9.75 -16.24
CA ALA A 786 17.62 -9.30 -16.31
C ALA A 786 16.63 -10.50 -16.40
N MET A 787 16.92 -11.45 -17.29
CA MET A 787 16.12 -12.66 -17.44
C MET A 787 16.13 -13.54 -16.17
N MET A 788 17.26 -13.65 -15.49
CA MET A 788 17.36 -14.37 -14.22
C MET A 788 16.50 -13.74 -13.13
N ASN A 789 16.43 -12.41 -13.07
CA ASN A 789 15.54 -11.73 -12.13
C ASN A 789 14.08 -12.11 -12.36
N THR A 790 13.60 -12.07 -13.59
CA THR A 790 12.25 -12.52 -13.93
C THR A 790 12.05 -14.01 -13.60
N ALA A 791 12.97 -14.86 -13.98
CA ALA A 791 12.87 -16.31 -13.77
C ALA A 791 12.89 -16.73 -12.30
N CYS A 792 13.49 -15.93 -11.43
CA CYS A 792 13.58 -16.21 -9.99
C CYS A 792 12.51 -15.53 -9.13
N ALA A 793 11.55 -14.83 -9.75
CA ALA A 793 10.53 -14.06 -9.02
C ALA A 793 9.37 -14.91 -8.46
N GLY A 794 9.35 -16.21 -8.69
CA GLY A 794 8.22 -17.10 -8.35
C GLY A 794 7.82 -17.10 -6.88
N LYS A 795 8.76 -16.96 -5.96
CA LYS A 795 8.50 -16.86 -4.52
C LYS A 795 7.65 -15.63 -4.15
N PHE A 796 7.78 -14.55 -4.89
CA PHE A 796 7.20 -13.25 -4.53
C PHE A 796 5.80 -13.00 -5.07
N THR A 797 5.05 -14.06 -5.35
CA THR A 797 3.61 -13.98 -5.63
C THR A 797 2.79 -13.81 -4.35
N SER A 798 1.78 -12.94 -4.39
CA SER A 798 0.80 -12.84 -3.30
C SER A 798 -0.04 -14.12 -3.14
N ASP A 799 -0.13 -14.95 -4.17
CA ASP A 799 -0.80 -16.27 -4.08
C ASP A 799 -0.10 -17.17 -3.06
N ARG A 800 1.23 -17.22 -3.06
CA ARG A 800 2.00 -17.94 -2.04
C ARG A 800 1.77 -17.32 -0.66
N THR A 801 1.85 -16.02 -0.54
CA THR A 801 1.65 -15.31 0.73
C THR A 801 0.28 -15.64 1.32
N ILE A 802 -0.78 -15.53 0.52
CA ILE A 802 -2.15 -15.84 0.96
C ILE A 802 -2.28 -17.30 1.36
N GLN A 803 -1.70 -18.23 0.59
CA GLN A 803 -1.77 -19.65 0.94
C GLN A 803 -1.09 -19.91 2.29
N GLU A 804 0.03 -19.26 2.59
CA GLU A 804 0.69 -19.35 3.89
C GLU A 804 -0.16 -18.75 5.02
N TYR A 805 -0.85 -17.62 4.80
CA TYR A 805 -1.83 -17.10 5.77
C TYR A 805 -2.97 -18.08 6.02
N VAL A 806 -3.48 -18.71 4.97
CA VAL A 806 -4.57 -19.71 5.10
C VAL A 806 -4.09 -20.92 5.87
N ASP A 807 -2.93 -21.47 5.55
CA ASP A 807 -2.41 -22.69 6.16
C ASP A 807 -2.03 -22.49 7.64
N ASP A 808 -1.43 -21.36 7.98
CA ASP A 808 -0.83 -21.14 9.30
C ASP A 808 -1.70 -20.29 10.25
N ILE A 809 -2.59 -19.43 9.73
CA ILE A 809 -3.30 -18.42 10.52
C ILE A 809 -4.82 -18.52 10.38
N TRP A 810 -5.33 -18.42 9.17
CA TRP A 810 -6.78 -18.27 8.96
C TRP A 810 -7.54 -19.59 8.87
N HIS A 811 -6.92 -20.64 8.36
CA HIS A 811 -7.52 -21.97 8.16
C HIS A 811 -8.85 -21.90 7.37
N LEU A 812 -8.81 -21.23 6.20
CA LEU A 812 -9.97 -21.10 5.31
C LEU A 812 -10.16 -22.33 4.45
N ASP A 813 -11.43 -22.61 4.10
CA ASP A 813 -11.79 -23.66 3.16
C ASP A 813 -12.01 -23.09 1.75
N LYS A 814 -11.56 -23.84 0.72
CA LYS A 814 -11.82 -23.44 -0.67
C LYS A 814 -13.28 -23.67 -1.05
N VAL A 815 -13.85 -22.73 -1.79
CA VAL A 815 -15.21 -22.81 -2.35
C VAL A 815 -15.14 -22.93 -3.86
N TYR A 816 -15.91 -23.85 -4.42
CA TYR A 816 -15.98 -24.03 -5.85
C TYR A 816 -17.40 -23.75 -6.35
N ILE A 817 -17.51 -22.98 -7.44
CA ILE A 817 -18.76 -22.74 -8.15
C ILE A 817 -18.92 -23.89 -9.15
N LYS A 818 -20.07 -24.55 -9.11
CA LYS A 818 -20.42 -25.69 -9.97
C LYS A 818 -20.75 -25.28 -11.41
#